data_7bc1ab9d58b12d00e91524ecb863c00f
#
_entry.id   7bc1ab9d58b12d00e91524ecb863c00f
#
_cell.length_a   1.000
_cell.length_b   1.000
_cell.length_c   1.000
_cell.angle_alpha   90.00
_cell.angle_beta   90.00
_cell.angle_gamma   90.00
#
_symmetry.space_group_name_H-M   'P 1'
#
loop_
_entity.id
_entity.type
_entity.pdbx_description
1 polymer ?
#
loop_
_entity_poly.entity_id
_entity_poly.type
_entity_poly.pdbx_seq_one_letter_code
_entity_poly.pdbx_strand_id
1 'polypeptide(L)'
;MRRRGLSWRRAPGRTGGAARGRGAGAMAALPARRARFAILVAAIVAGLLALAARCAHLQVLKEPELLDLARSQQERTISLDPRRGPILDRNGKELAVSLDVDSIFADPVEVGEPASAARRLASLLDLRVPELRERLENGRHFVWIKRKVTPDVKRRVEALGVPGVGFARESRRYYPKRSLAAHLLGSCGMDNQGLAGLEYAFDGAVRGTPGRIFFLRDGRGGRVLERDRTEPTAGSGLVLTIDEVIQYVVERELDGVMAATAPAGATVVALRPRTGEVLALASRPVFDPNNYAAARDEAQRNRAVSDYYEPGSTFKVITAAAALESGRVHPDEVIWCENGSIVVGRHRFKEDRLPYGNLTFTEVLAKSSNVGAIKVAARLRPQEFIGFIRGFGFGRRTGVELPGESAGMLRDVPDWSGLSQASIAMGQEIGATTLQLAAALGAIANDGVWMRPHVVQAMLAPDGTRLPAGGATGPEEGGRRVIAAATARTLRRMLQAVTVDGTGKAAALPGFTVGGKTGTAQKIDGSGRYTPGKYVSWFAGFVPADHPALVIVVMVDEPKGPRFHGGDVAAPVFARVALPVLQYLGVPPDREGSLVFDRSVQDSLGTDGERPHGAALPAVRRGRPATLSRRPGMPRSDTVVAASLGSLDPSSGLLRRGPAPEAAGAPQAAGAGAEARADGSLPMPDLGGMSLRQASETLAAAGIVCTTLRSGARVTRQEPDPGAQVRPGAPCAVMF
;
A
#
# COMPACT_ATOMS: atom_id res chain seq x y z
N MET A 1 -49.10 -13.10 -25.43
CA MET A 1 -50.43 -13.70 -25.17
C MET A 1 -51.50 -12.91 -25.87
N ARG A 2 -52.27 -13.64 -26.69
CA ARG A 2 -53.60 -13.33 -27.23
C ARG A 2 -53.81 -12.09 -28.10
N ARG A 3 -53.68 -12.34 -29.40
CA ARG A 3 -54.38 -11.62 -30.47
C ARG A 3 -55.88 -11.93 -30.35
N ARG A 4 -56.74 -10.90 -30.53
CA ARG A 4 -58.16 -11.12 -30.91
C ARG A 4 -58.40 -10.32 -32.18
N GLY A 5 -58.64 -11.07 -33.27
CA GLY A 5 -59.12 -10.56 -34.50
C GLY A 5 -60.65 -10.38 -34.46
N LEU A 6 -61.08 -9.35 -35.18
CA LEU A 6 -62.51 -9.16 -35.48
C LEU A 6 -62.75 -9.47 -36.95
N SER A 7 -63.54 -10.46 -37.16
CA SER A 7 -64.03 -10.94 -38.44
C SER A 7 -65.17 -10.05 -38.97
N TRP A 8 -65.07 -9.72 -40.26
CA TRP A 8 -66.18 -9.14 -41.03
C TRP A 8 -67.05 -10.28 -41.52
N ARG A 9 -68.37 -10.18 -41.28
CA ARG A 9 -69.38 -10.99 -41.94
C ARG A 9 -70.16 -10.13 -42.93
N ARG A 10 -70.18 -10.59 -44.19
CA ARG A 10 -71.13 -10.21 -45.24
C ARG A 10 -72.43 -11.00 -45.02
N ALA A 11 -73.55 -10.42 -45.40
CA ALA A 11 -74.56 -10.97 -46.26
C ALA A 11 -75.90 -10.27 -46.15
N PRO A 12 -76.90 -10.64 -46.94
CA PRO A 12 -77.04 -10.43 -48.36
C PRO A 12 -78.30 -9.64 -48.68
N GLY A 13 -78.49 -9.33 -49.99
CA GLY A 13 -79.61 -8.51 -50.50
C GLY A 13 -80.95 -9.21 -50.63
N ARG A 14 -81.96 -8.42 -50.93
CA ARG A 14 -83.19 -8.74 -51.72
C ARG A 14 -83.83 -7.45 -52.17
N THR A 15 -83.83 -7.17 -53.45
CA THR A 15 -84.83 -7.17 -54.52
C THR A 15 -86.23 -6.71 -54.10
N GLY A 16 -86.70 -5.72 -54.95
CA GLY A 16 -88.02 -5.67 -55.41
C GLY A 16 -88.88 -4.42 -55.19
N GLY A 17 -89.34 -3.83 -56.27
CA GLY A 17 -90.62 -3.19 -56.33
C GLY A 17 -90.66 -1.70 -56.80
N ALA A 18 -90.97 -1.60 -58.08
CA ALA A 18 -91.33 -0.38 -58.74
C ALA A 18 -92.66 0.25 -58.27
N ALA A 19 -92.76 1.54 -58.22
CA ALA A 19 -93.92 2.22 -58.68
C ALA A 19 -93.77 3.77 -58.74
N ARG A 20 -94.11 4.30 -59.83
CA ARG A 20 -94.39 5.63 -60.31
C ARG A 20 -94.97 6.59 -59.30
N GLY A 21 -94.51 7.83 -59.28
CA GLY A 21 -95.24 9.01 -58.76
C GLY A 21 -94.59 10.31 -59.23
N ARG A 22 -95.21 10.99 -60.13
CA ARG A 22 -94.80 12.26 -60.68
C ARG A 22 -95.01 13.43 -59.68
N GLY A 23 -94.08 14.35 -59.72
CA GLY A 23 -94.50 15.77 -59.64
C GLY A 23 -94.08 16.53 -58.44
N ALA A 24 -93.47 17.62 -58.72
CA ALA A 24 -93.37 18.84 -57.88
C ALA A 24 -92.44 18.87 -56.69
N GLY A 25 -91.39 19.60 -56.80
CA GLY A 25 -90.56 19.93 -55.62
C GLY A 25 -89.16 20.47 -55.91
N ALA A 26 -88.98 21.21 -57.00
CA ALA A 26 -87.67 21.77 -57.39
C ALA A 26 -87.26 23.06 -56.64
N MET A 27 -87.85 23.38 -55.46
CA MET A 27 -87.48 24.59 -54.66
C MET A 27 -87.04 24.35 -53.21
N ALA A 28 -87.04 23.11 -52.72
CA ALA A 28 -86.65 22.85 -51.34
C ALA A 28 -85.17 22.34 -51.14
N ALA A 29 -84.38 22.17 -52.22
CA ALA A 29 -83.03 21.62 -52.14
C ALA A 29 -81.92 22.68 -51.85
N LEU A 30 -82.16 23.96 -52.01
CA LEU A 30 -81.18 25.04 -51.81
C LEU A 30 -80.80 25.24 -50.31
N PRO A 31 -81.73 25.27 -49.34
CA PRO A 31 -81.35 25.43 -47.93
C PRO A 31 -80.62 24.24 -47.38
N ALA A 32 -80.93 23.04 -47.83
CA ALA A 32 -80.24 21.80 -47.37
C ALA A 32 -78.76 21.69 -47.84
N ARG A 33 -78.49 22.19 -49.09
CA ARG A 33 -77.11 22.26 -49.57
C ARG A 33 -76.29 23.33 -48.87
N ARG A 34 -76.86 24.48 -48.52
CA ARG A 34 -76.19 25.55 -47.76
C ARG A 34 -75.93 25.08 -46.31
N ALA A 35 -76.87 24.37 -45.68
CA ALA A 35 -76.67 23.80 -44.34
C ALA A 35 -75.56 22.74 -44.31
N ARG A 36 -75.52 21.81 -45.33
CA ARG A 36 -74.45 20.84 -45.46
C ARG A 36 -73.08 21.47 -45.68
N PHE A 37 -73.04 22.53 -46.53
CA PHE A 37 -71.81 23.29 -46.77
C PHE A 37 -71.36 24.03 -45.51
N ALA A 38 -72.29 24.66 -44.79
CA ALA A 38 -71.99 25.31 -43.46
C ALA A 38 -71.48 24.32 -42.40
N ILE A 39 -72.07 23.12 -42.35
CA ILE A 39 -71.57 22.05 -41.48
C ILE A 39 -70.17 21.60 -41.83
N LEU A 40 -69.90 21.47 -43.15
CA LEU A 40 -68.58 21.06 -43.67
C LEU A 40 -67.52 22.14 -43.35
N VAL A 41 -67.85 23.39 -43.56
CA VAL A 41 -66.98 24.52 -43.21
C VAL A 41 -66.78 24.62 -41.71
N ALA A 42 -67.83 24.42 -40.89
CA ALA A 42 -67.71 24.39 -39.44
C ALA A 42 -66.86 23.26 -38.98
N ALA A 43 -66.96 22.05 -39.57
CA ALA A 43 -66.10 20.92 -39.26
C ALA A 43 -64.63 21.16 -39.60
N ILE A 44 -64.35 21.81 -40.78
CA ILE A 44 -62.99 22.18 -41.15
C ILE A 44 -62.42 23.24 -40.16
N VAL A 45 -63.23 24.27 -39.83
CA VAL A 45 -62.78 25.30 -38.86
C VAL A 45 -62.54 24.69 -37.51
N ALA A 46 -63.43 23.82 -37.04
CA ALA A 46 -63.25 23.11 -35.78
C ALA A 46 -61.98 22.20 -35.79
N GLY A 47 -61.69 21.52 -36.91
CA GLY A 47 -60.49 20.77 -37.12
C GLY A 47 -59.23 21.66 -37.08
N LEU A 48 -59.27 22.80 -37.76
CA LEU A 48 -58.15 23.75 -37.74
C LEU A 48 -57.93 24.36 -36.35
N LEU A 49 -59.02 24.68 -35.61
CA LEU A 49 -58.92 25.15 -34.23
C LEU A 49 -58.36 24.05 -33.29
N ALA A 50 -58.78 22.81 -33.44
CA ALA A 50 -58.27 21.69 -32.69
C ALA A 50 -56.77 21.47 -33.01
N LEU A 51 -56.36 21.59 -34.27
CA LEU A 51 -54.94 21.50 -34.67
C LEU A 51 -54.13 22.67 -34.10
N ALA A 52 -54.67 23.92 -34.15
CA ALA A 52 -54.04 25.09 -33.59
C ALA A 52 -53.88 24.96 -32.04
N ALA A 53 -54.98 24.51 -31.37
CA ALA A 53 -54.92 24.22 -29.91
C ALA A 53 -53.92 23.12 -29.57
N ARG A 54 -53.80 22.06 -30.39
CA ARG A 54 -52.79 21.01 -30.24
C ARG A 54 -51.35 21.52 -30.48
N CYS A 55 -51.14 22.35 -31.49
CA CYS A 55 -49.86 23.01 -31.74
C CYS A 55 -49.48 23.92 -30.54
N ALA A 56 -50.40 24.75 -30.05
CA ALA A 56 -50.17 25.58 -28.89
C ALA A 56 -49.88 24.73 -27.62
N HIS A 57 -50.59 23.64 -27.38
CA HIS A 57 -50.33 22.70 -26.33
C HIS A 57 -48.92 22.09 -26.41
N LEU A 58 -48.46 21.67 -27.60
CA LEU A 58 -47.14 21.11 -27.78
C LEU A 58 -46.00 22.12 -27.69
N GLN A 59 -46.22 23.32 -28.27
CA GLN A 59 -45.19 24.37 -28.38
C GLN A 59 -45.08 25.26 -27.14
N VAL A 60 -46.13 25.40 -26.32
CA VAL A 60 -46.16 26.31 -25.17
C VAL A 60 -46.20 25.51 -23.83
N LEU A 61 -47.14 24.55 -23.73
CA LEU A 61 -47.32 23.81 -22.46
C LEU A 61 -46.37 22.63 -22.30
N LYS A 62 -46.02 21.97 -23.43
CA LYS A 62 -45.09 20.80 -23.39
C LYS A 62 -43.69 21.14 -23.87
N GLU A 63 -43.42 22.42 -24.22
CA GLU A 63 -42.10 22.83 -24.66
C GLU A 63 -40.97 22.39 -23.75
N PRO A 64 -40.99 22.58 -22.41
CA PRO A 64 -39.91 22.17 -21.53
C PRO A 64 -39.68 20.66 -21.55
N GLU A 65 -40.75 19.88 -21.50
CA GLU A 65 -40.70 18.41 -21.54
C GLU A 65 -40.13 17.88 -22.86
N LEU A 66 -40.55 18.46 -23.97
CA LEU A 66 -40.08 18.09 -25.32
C LEU A 66 -38.65 18.55 -25.59
N LEU A 67 -38.26 19.72 -25.08
CA LEU A 67 -36.88 20.20 -25.13
C LEU A 67 -35.94 19.30 -24.30
N ASP A 68 -36.35 18.86 -23.10
CA ASP A 68 -35.54 17.95 -22.31
C ASP A 68 -35.43 16.57 -22.97
N LEU A 69 -36.49 16.07 -23.59
CA LEU A 69 -36.43 14.85 -24.41
C LEU A 69 -35.50 15.01 -25.62
N ALA A 70 -35.60 16.11 -26.34
CA ALA A 70 -34.72 16.41 -27.49
C ALA A 70 -33.26 16.54 -27.08
N ARG A 71 -33.01 17.26 -25.97
CA ARG A 71 -31.65 17.35 -25.39
C ARG A 71 -31.12 15.99 -24.99
N SER A 72 -31.91 15.17 -24.29
CA SER A 72 -31.49 13.83 -23.90
C SER A 72 -31.18 12.89 -25.07
N GLN A 73 -31.80 13.11 -26.22
CA GLN A 73 -31.52 12.37 -27.45
C GLN A 73 -30.31 12.90 -28.24
N GLN A 74 -30.09 14.20 -28.21
CA GLN A 74 -29.04 14.86 -28.98
C GLN A 74 -27.76 15.12 -28.20
N GLU A 75 -27.87 15.34 -26.90
CA GLU A 75 -26.71 15.63 -26.02
C GLU A 75 -26.13 14.33 -25.44
N ARG A 76 -24.84 14.15 -25.61
CA ARG A 76 -24.07 13.12 -24.91
C ARG A 76 -22.98 13.76 -24.10
N THR A 77 -22.93 13.37 -22.82
CA THR A 77 -21.86 13.75 -21.92
C THR A 77 -20.84 12.62 -21.87
N ILE A 78 -19.59 12.90 -22.18
CA ILE A 78 -18.47 12.01 -21.95
C ILE A 78 -17.75 12.51 -20.71
N SER A 79 -17.60 11.66 -19.70
CA SER A 79 -16.77 11.94 -18.53
C SER A 79 -15.30 11.77 -18.90
N LEU A 80 -14.49 12.76 -18.56
CA LEU A 80 -13.04 12.69 -18.64
C LEU A 80 -12.48 12.30 -17.29
N ASP A 81 -11.75 11.18 -17.24
CA ASP A 81 -11.15 10.73 -15.99
C ASP A 81 -10.02 11.66 -15.55
N PRO A 82 -10.02 12.11 -14.29
CA PRO A 82 -8.92 12.89 -13.74
C PRO A 82 -7.70 12.00 -13.50
N ARG A 83 -6.53 12.60 -13.45
CA ARG A 83 -5.33 11.94 -12.92
C ARG A 83 -5.40 11.92 -11.40
N ARG A 84 -5.28 10.72 -10.80
CA ARG A 84 -5.08 10.61 -9.35
C ARG A 84 -3.76 11.24 -8.96
N GLY A 85 -3.73 11.97 -7.84
CA GLY A 85 -2.53 12.56 -7.29
C GLY A 85 -1.49 11.49 -6.92
N PRO A 86 -0.18 11.79 -6.98
CA PRO A 86 0.87 10.85 -6.61
C PRO A 86 0.87 10.56 -5.12
N ILE A 87 1.33 9.37 -4.73
CA ILE A 87 1.66 9.07 -3.34
C ILE A 87 3.18 8.92 -3.28
N LEU A 88 3.80 9.74 -2.45
CA LEU A 88 5.24 9.86 -2.32
C LEU A 88 5.69 9.41 -0.92
N ASP A 89 6.90 8.88 -0.81
CA ASP A 89 7.55 8.66 0.47
C ASP A 89 7.95 10.01 1.12
N ARG A 90 8.50 9.98 2.32
CA ARG A 90 8.94 11.19 3.03
C ARG A 90 10.02 11.99 2.31
N ASN A 91 10.78 11.36 1.41
CA ASN A 91 11.87 11.93 0.62
C ASN A 91 11.43 12.33 -0.79
N GLY A 92 10.13 12.24 -1.11
CA GLY A 92 9.57 12.59 -2.42
C GLY A 92 9.69 11.50 -3.47
N LYS A 93 10.04 10.26 -3.10
CA LYS A 93 10.10 9.13 -4.03
C LYS A 93 8.70 8.57 -4.30
N GLU A 94 8.45 8.22 -5.55
CA GLU A 94 7.15 7.74 -6.02
C GLU A 94 6.84 6.32 -5.54
N LEU A 95 5.77 6.20 -4.76
CA LEU A 95 5.20 4.93 -4.33
C LEU A 95 3.97 4.53 -5.15
N ALA A 96 3.18 5.52 -5.58
CA ALA A 96 2.07 5.31 -6.49
C ALA A 96 1.88 6.53 -7.40
N VAL A 97 1.75 6.29 -8.71
CA VAL A 97 1.60 7.33 -9.74
C VAL A 97 0.48 6.99 -10.70
N SER A 98 0.02 7.98 -11.46
CA SER A 98 -0.99 7.79 -12.51
C SER A 98 -0.34 7.95 -13.88
N LEU A 99 -0.50 6.93 -14.73
CA LEU A 99 0.00 6.89 -16.09
C LEU A 99 -1.16 7.04 -17.07
N ASP A 100 -0.99 7.85 -18.11
CA ASP A 100 -1.93 7.90 -19.21
C ASP A 100 -1.76 6.65 -20.08
N VAL A 101 -2.85 5.96 -20.29
CA VAL A 101 -2.91 4.73 -21.07
C VAL A 101 -4.09 4.78 -22.03
N ASP A 102 -4.04 3.98 -23.09
CA ASP A 102 -5.15 3.89 -24.02
C ASP A 102 -6.07 2.72 -23.66
N SER A 103 -7.35 2.90 -23.92
CA SER A 103 -8.40 1.88 -23.81
C SER A 103 -9.06 1.71 -25.16
N ILE A 104 -9.34 0.48 -25.53
CA ILE A 104 -9.90 0.12 -26.83
C ILE A 104 -11.41 0.04 -26.69
N PHE A 105 -12.13 0.78 -27.51
CA PHE A 105 -13.58 0.70 -27.63
C PHE A 105 -13.99 0.41 -29.08
N ALA A 106 -15.22 -0.02 -29.29
CA ALA A 106 -15.83 -0.08 -30.60
C ALA A 106 -17.16 0.67 -30.61
N ASP A 107 -17.51 1.21 -31.77
CA ASP A 107 -18.89 1.54 -32.15
C ASP A 107 -19.44 0.35 -32.95
N PRO A 108 -20.29 -0.51 -32.38
CA PRO A 108 -20.80 -1.69 -33.06
C PRO A 108 -21.58 -1.40 -34.35
N VAL A 109 -22.12 -0.19 -34.47
CA VAL A 109 -22.85 0.22 -35.70
C VAL A 109 -21.90 0.45 -36.88
N GLU A 110 -20.66 0.86 -36.62
CA GLU A 110 -19.63 1.06 -37.61
C GLU A 110 -18.82 -0.20 -37.94
N VAL A 111 -18.93 -1.24 -37.09
CA VAL A 111 -18.26 -2.54 -37.30
C VAL A 111 -19.05 -3.35 -38.32
N GLY A 112 -18.60 -3.33 -39.59
CA GLY A 112 -19.32 -3.96 -40.72
C GLY A 112 -19.52 -5.49 -40.59
N GLU A 113 -18.52 -6.22 -40.03
CA GLU A 113 -18.55 -7.68 -39.84
C GLU A 113 -18.14 -8.09 -38.40
N PRO A 114 -19.08 -8.07 -37.43
CA PRO A 114 -18.77 -8.35 -36.04
C PRO A 114 -18.06 -9.67 -35.78
N ALA A 115 -18.44 -10.73 -36.49
CA ALA A 115 -17.83 -12.05 -36.34
C ALA A 115 -16.36 -12.12 -36.81
N SER A 116 -16.02 -11.39 -37.89
CA SER A 116 -14.66 -11.29 -38.41
C SER A 116 -13.80 -10.40 -37.50
N ALA A 117 -14.33 -9.24 -37.13
CA ALA A 117 -13.68 -8.30 -36.19
C ALA A 117 -13.39 -8.98 -34.85
N ALA A 118 -14.36 -9.72 -34.29
CA ALA A 118 -14.18 -10.44 -33.03
C ALA A 118 -13.04 -11.47 -33.11
N ARG A 119 -12.93 -12.26 -34.19
CA ARG A 119 -11.83 -13.22 -34.34
C ARG A 119 -10.47 -12.54 -34.41
N ARG A 120 -10.34 -11.45 -35.17
CA ARG A 120 -9.07 -10.72 -35.35
C ARG A 120 -8.62 -10.03 -34.06
N LEU A 121 -9.56 -9.42 -33.35
CA LEU A 121 -9.27 -8.70 -32.11
C LEU A 121 -9.05 -9.65 -30.93
N ALA A 122 -9.85 -10.71 -30.81
CA ALA A 122 -9.80 -11.61 -29.67
C ALA A 122 -8.46 -12.33 -29.53
N SER A 123 -7.88 -12.79 -30.65
CA SER A 123 -6.57 -13.44 -30.66
C SER A 123 -5.42 -12.52 -30.20
N LEU A 124 -5.51 -11.22 -30.54
CA LEU A 124 -4.50 -10.23 -30.19
C LEU A 124 -4.66 -9.72 -28.75
N LEU A 125 -5.90 -9.72 -28.26
CA LEU A 125 -6.25 -9.15 -26.95
C LEU A 125 -6.39 -10.22 -25.85
N ASP A 126 -6.20 -11.51 -26.17
CA ASP A 126 -6.43 -12.62 -25.25
C ASP A 126 -7.87 -12.59 -24.66
N LEU A 127 -8.85 -12.47 -25.56
CA LEU A 127 -10.27 -12.46 -25.23
C LEU A 127 -10.98 -13.65 -25.87
N ARG A 128 -12.10 -14.05 -25.30
CA ARG A 128 -12.94 -15.11 -25.88
C ARG A 128 -13.76 -14.56 -27.05
N VAL A 129 -13.63 -15.19 -28.22
CA VAL A 129 -14.30 -14.79 -29.46
C VAL A 129 -15.83 -14.65 -29.30
N PRO A 130 -16.57 -15.61 -28.67
CA PRO A 130 -18.01 -15.49 -28.51
C PRO A 130 -18.44 -14.25 -27.72
N GLU A 131 -17.73 -13.96 -26.63
CA GLU A 131 -18.04 -12.79 -25.78
C GLU A 131 -17.79 -11.47 -26.48
N LEU A 132 -16.68 -11.38 -27.23
CA LEU A 132 -16.38 -10.18 -27.97
C LEU A 132 -17.37 -10.00 -29.13
N ARG A 133 -17.75 -11.08 -29.81
CA ARG A 133 -18.78 -11.07 -30.84
C ARG A 133 -20.12 -10.57 -30.31
N GLU A 134 -20.60 -11.10 -29.18
CA GLU A 134 -21.82 -10.66 -28.52
C GLU A 134 -21.81 -9.16 -28.20
N ARG A 135 -20.67 -8.64 -27.69
CA ARG A 135 -20.49 -7.21 -27.43
C ARG A 135 -20.60 -6.36 -28.70
N LEU A 136 -20.03 -6.84 -29.80
CA LEU A 136 -20.04 -6.13 -31.08
C LEU A 136 -21.39 -6.24 -31.82
N GLU A 137 -22.24 -7.22 -31.50
CA GLU A 137 -23.58 -7.40 -32.08
C GLU A 137 -24.68 -6.66 -31.29
N ASN A 138 -24.38 -6.09 -30.12
CA ASN A 138 -25.36 -5.48 -29.19
C ASN A 138 -26.03 -4.18 -29.66
N GLY A 139 -25.75 -3.68 -30.88
CA GLY A 139 -26.41 -2.53 -31.48
C GLY A 139 -26.24 -1.19 -30.75
N ARG A 140 -25.33 -1.09 -29.78
CA ARG A 140 -25.01 0.13 -29.04
C ARG A 140 -23.90 0.90 -29.76
N HIS A 141 -23.92 2.21 -29.66
CA HIS A 141 -22.87 3.07 -30.25
C HIS A 141 -21.53 3.08 -29.53
N PHE A 142 -21.40 2.38 -28.43
CA PHE A 142 -20.16 2.34 -27.66
C PHE A 142 -20.08 1.06 -26.80
N VAL A 143 -18.98 0.34 -26.95
CA VAL A 143 -18.68 -0.82 -26.13
C VAL A 143 -17.17 -0.90 -25.86
N TRP A 144 -16.79 -1.09 -24.60
CA TRP A 144 -15.40 -1.37 -24.26
C TRP A 144 -14.99 -2.76 -24.77
N ILE A 145 -13.90 -2.82 -25.54
CA ILE A 145 -13.26 -4.08 -25.95
C ILE A 145 -12.25 -4.50 -24.87
N LYS A 146 -11.24 -3.68 -24.63
CA LYS A 146 -10.24 -3.90 -23.57
C LYS A 146 -9.75 -2.55 -23.05
N ARG A 147 -9.84 -2.37 -21.74
CA ARG A 147 -9.42 -1.11 -21.11
C ARG A 147 -7.94 -1.19 -20.67
N LYS A 148 -7.31 -0.03 -20.61
CA LYS A 148 -5.99 0.24 -20.03
C LYS A 148 -4.90 -0.67 -20.62
N VAL A 149 -4.82 -0.71 -21.95
CA VAL A 149 -3.86 -1.52 -22.70
C VAL A 149 -2.46 -0.87 -22.73
N THR A 150 -1.45 -1.67 -23.03
CA THR A 150 -0.09 -1.17 -23.25
C THR A 150 0.05 -0.51 -24.63
N PRO A 151 1.01 0.43 -24.82
CA PRO A 151 1.22 1.08 -26.10
C PRO A 151 1.49 0.09 -27.26
N ASP A 152 2.11 -1.05 -26.96
CA ASP A 152 2.37 -2.10 -27.94
C ASP A 152 1.06 -2.77 -28.42
N VAL A 153 0.16 -3.10 -27.49
CA VAL A 153 -1.15 -3.65 -27.81
C VAL A 153 -1.96 -2.66 -28.64
N LYS A 154 -1.94 -1.35 -28.28
CA LYS A 154 -2.57 -0.30 -29.08
C LYS A 154 -2.09 -0.33 -30.51
N ARG A 155 -0.77 -0.24 -30.75
CA ARG A 155 -0.18 -0.23 -32.12
C ARG A 155 -0.62 -1.44 -32.93
N ARG A 156 -0.64 -2.64 -32.31
CA ARG A 156 -1.05 -3.88 -32.99
C ARG A 156 -2.53 -3.90 -33.35
N VAL A 157 -3.40 -3.35 -32.51
CA VAL A 157 -4.82 -3.22 -32.80
C VAL A 157 -5.06 -2.15 -33.88
N GLU A 158 -4.36 -1.03 -33.81
CA GLU A 158 -4.41 0.06 -34.79
C GLU A 158 -4.02 -0.41 -36.19
N ALA A 159 -2.97 -1.25 -36.27
CA ALA A 159 -2.51 -1.87 -37.52
C ALA A 159 -3.53 -2.83 -38.14
N LEU A 160 -4.52 -3.35 -37.39
CA LEU A 160 -5.59 -4.19 -37.93
C LEU A 160 -6.57 -3.38 -38.78
N GLY A 161 -6.68 -2.06 -38.57
CA GLY A 161 -7.56 -1.19 -39.33
C GLY A 161 -9.04 -1.60 -39.32
N VAL A 162 -9.55 -2.09 -38.15
CA VAL A 162 -10.94 -2.53 -38.05
C VAL A 162 -11.85 -1.30 -37.97
N PRO A 163 -12.79 -1.10 -38.91
CA PRO A 163 -13.73 0.02 -38.85
C PRO A 163 -14.52 0.03 -37.54
N GLY A 164 -14.81 1.22 -37.00
CA GLY A 164 -15.56 1.36 -35.76
C GLY A 164 -14.74 1.09 -34.48
N VAL A 165 -13.48 0.65 -34.57
CA VAL A 165 -12.60 0.52 -33.42
C VAL A 165 -11.85 1.80 -33.17
N GLY A 166 -11.94 2.32 -31.93
CA GLY A 166 -11.30 3.55 -31.51
C GLY A 166 -10.53 3.40 -30.21
N PHE A 167 -9.80 4.46 -29.86
CA PHE A 167 -8.98 4.53 -28.64
C PHE A 167 -9.40 5.72 -27.78
N ALA A 168 -9.60 5.48 -26.49
CA ALA A 168 -9.87 6.50 -25.51
C ALA A 168 -8.72 6.57 -24.51
N ARG A 169 -8.25 7.76 -24.17
CA ARG A 169 -7.26 7.92 -23.09
C ARG A 169 -7.94 7.78 -21.75
N GLU A 170 -7.33 6.96 -20.89
CA GLU A 170 -7.72 6.77 -19.50
C GLU A 170 -6.50 6.91 -18.59
N SER A 171 -6.73 7.17 -17.32
CA SER A 171 -5.69 7.16 -16.29
C SER A 171 -5.58 5.76 -15.68
N ARG A 172 -4.36 5.22 -15.57
CA ARG A 172 -4.08 3.96 -14.89
C ARG A 172 -3.21 4.21 -13.68
N ARG A 173 -3.67 3.76 -12.51
CA ARG A 173 -2.84 3.75 -11.31
C ARG A 173 -1.73 2.72 -11.44
N TYR A 174 -0.51 3.11 -11.11
CA TYR A 174 0.68 2.28 -11.20
C TYR A 174 1.52 2.41 -9.93
N TYR A 175 1.99 1.28 -9.43
CA TYR A 175 2.82 1.15 -8.24
C TYR A 175 4.22 0.69 -8.67
N PRO A 176 5.20 1.62 -8.82
CA PRO A 176 6.52 1.32 -9.39
C PRO A 176 7.29 0.28 -8.58
N LYS A 177 7.07 0.25 -7.28
CA LYS A 177 7.75 -0.65 -6.34
C LYS A 177 6.97 -1.95 -6.08
N ARG A 178 5.92 -2.23 -6.87
CA ARG A 178 5.08 -3.43 -6.77
C ARG A 178 4.56 -3.66 -5.36
N SER A 179 5.04 -4.71 -4.67
CA SER A 179 4.55 -5.12 -3.34
C SER A 179 5.05 -4.24 -2.19
N LEU A 180 6.01 -3.34 -2.41
CA LEU A 180 6.54 -2.48 -1.35
C LEU A 180 5.43 -1.58 -0.78
N ALA A 181 5.26 -1.60 0.54
CA ALA A 181 4.22 -0.87 1.28
C ALA A 181 2.78 -1.16 0.79
N ALA A 182 2.53 -2.32 0.14
CA ALA A 182 1.26 -2.63 -0.50
C ALA A 182 0.05 -2.50 0.43
N HIS A 183 0.15 -2.99 1.67
CA HIS A 183 -0.94 -2.93 2.64
C HIS A 183 -1.26 -1.50 3.10
N LEU A 184 -0.25 -0.63 3.09
CA LEU A 184 -0.41 0.76 3.46
C LEU A 184 -0.96 1.57 2.29
N LEU A 185 -0.40 1.41 1.09
CA LEU A 185 -0.88 2.08 -0.12
C LEU A 185 -2.30 1.62 -0.46
N GLY A 186 -2.54 0.31 -0.40
CA GLY A 186 -3.78 -0.28 -0.86
C GLY A 186 -3.80 -0.48 -2.37
N SER A 187 -4.98 -0.40 -2.98
CA SER A 187 -5.18 -0.63 -4.40
C SER A 187 -6.27 0.26 -4.98
N CYS A 188 -6.22 0.46 -6.30
CA CYS A 188 -7.24 1.16 -7.09
C CYS A 188 -7.96 0.20 -8.02
N GLY A 189 -9.27 0.43 -8.19
CA GLY A 189 -10.11 -0.27 -9.14
C GLY A 189 -9.94 0.20 -10.59
N MET A 190 -10.65 -0.47 -11.48
CA MET A 190 -10.62 -0.19 -12.91
C MET A 190 -11.08 1.26 -13.24
N ASP A 191 -12.02 1.80 -12.47
CA ASP A 191 -12.56 3.16 -12.65
C ASP A 191 -11.86 4.20 -11.75
N ASN A 192 -10.60 3.93 -11.42
CA ASN A 192 -9.73 4.78 -10.59
C ASN A 192 -10.28 5.10 -9.19
N GLN A 193 -11.23 4.32 -8.66
CA GLN A 193 -11.68 4.41 -7.27
C GLN A 193 -10.68 3.70 -6.34
N GLY A 194 -10.44 4.28 -5.17
CA GLY A 194 -9.65 3.64 -4.12
C GLY A 194 -10.41 2.48 -3.49
N LEU A 195 -9.79 1.31 -3.37
CA LEU A 195 -10.42 0.09 -2.84
C LEU A 195 -9.93 -0.28 -1.45
N ALA A 196 -8.68 0.02 -1.13
CA ALA A 196 -8.06 -0.32 0.14
C ALA A 196 -6.96 0.68 0.51
N GLY A 197 -6.47 0.62 1.74
CA GLY A 197 -5.33 1.40 2.22
C GLY A 197 -5.54 2.92 2.11
N LEU A 198 -4.46 3.65 1.87
CA LEU A 198 -4.48 5.11 1.69
C LEU A 198 -5.23 5.52 0.42
N GLU A 199 -5.21 4.68 -0.63
CA GLU A 199 -6.00 4.93 -1.84
C GLU A 199 -7.49 5.04 -1.53
N TYR A 200 -8.00 4.22 -0.60
CA TYR A 200 -9.40 4.29 -0.13
C TYR A 200 -9.61 5.42 0.87
N ALA A 201 -8.74 5.53 1.88
CA ALA A 201 -8.91 6.52 2.95
C ALA A 201 -8.91 7.97 2.44
N PHE A 202 -8.13 8.25 1.39
CA PHE A 202 -7.99 9.57 0.78
C PHE A 202 -8.58 9.64 -0.63
N ASP A 203 -9.49 8.73 -1.01
CA ASP A 203 -10.05 8.69 -2.37
C ASP A 203 -10.64 10.04 -2.80
N GLY A 204 -11.38 10.70 -1.94
CA GLY A 204 -12.00 12.00 -2.24
C GLY A 204 -10.99 13.11 -2.57
N ALA A 205 -9.79 13.07 -1.99
CA ALA A 205 -8.76 14.06 -2.25
C ALA A 205 -7.84 13.65 -3.41
N VAL A 206 -7.44 12.37 -3.43
CA VAL A 206 -6.45 11.84 -4.38
C VAL A 206 -7.05 11.59 -5.76
N ARG A 207 -8.34 11.27 -5.85
CA ARG A 207 -9.01 10.90 -7.11
C ARG A 207 -9.09 12.05 -8.11
N GLY A 208 -9.25 13.29 -7.64
CA GLY A 208 -9.50 14.46 -8.47
C GLY A 208 -10.96 14.60 -8.91
N THR A 209 -11.25 15.64 -9.69
CA THR A 209 -12.61 15.93 -10.17
C THR A 209 -12.72 15.60 -11.66
N PRO A 210 -13.68 14.74 -12.07
CA PRO A 210 -13.88 14.42 -13.48
C PRO A 210 -14.25 15.64 -14.31
N GLY A 211 -13.64 15.74 -15.50
CA GLY A 211 -14.08 16.65 -16.53
C GLY A 211 -15.28 16.10 -17.32
N ARG A 212 -15.87 16.94 -18.15
CA ARG A 212 -17.01 16.58 -18.99
C ARG A 212 -16.89 17.23 -20.35
N ILE A 213 -17.24 16.47 -21.40
CA ILE A 213 -17.38 17.00 -22.74
C ILE A 213 -18.83 16.77 -23.17
N PHE A 214 -19.48 17.84 -23.59
CA PHE A 214 -20.83 17.80 -24.14
C PHE A 214 -20.76 17.82 -25.68
N PHE A 215 -21.30 16.79 -26.30
CA PHE A 215 -21.42 16.70 -27.76
C PHE A 215 -22.87 16.74 -28.18
N LEU A 216 -23.15 17.48 -29.25
CA LEU A 216 -24.39 17.37 -30.03
C LEU A 216 -24.21 16.27 -31.09
N ARG A 217 -25.20 15.38 -31.19
CA ARG A 217 -25.28 14.35 -32.23
C ARG A 217 -26.35 14.73 -33.29
N ASP A 218 -26.08 14.35 -34.51
CA ASP A 218 -27.12 14.38 -35.56
C ASP A 218 -28.13 13.24 -35.36
N GLY A 219 -29.24 13.27 -36.10
CA GLY A 219 -30.28 12.23 -36.09
C GLY A 219 -29.80 10.84 -36.52
N ARG A 220 -28.57 10.72 -37.05
CA ARG A 220 -27.90 9.46 -37.40
C ARG A 220 -26.83 9.03 -36.41
N GLY A 221 -26.66 9.78 -35.31
CA GLY A 221 -25.72 9.46 -34.26
C GLY A 221 -24.29 9.97 -34.46
N GLY A 222 -24.02 10.69 -35.58
CA GLY A 222 -22.73 11.32 -35.85
C GLY A 222 -22.44 12.50 -34.89
N ARG A 223 -21.15 12.74 -34.54
CA ARG A 223 -20.75 13.90 -33.74
C ARG A 223 -20.79 15.16 -34.63
N VAL A 224 -21.63 16.12 -34.28
CA VAL A 224 -21.79 17.37 -35.09
C VAL A 224 -21.04 18.54 -34.48
N LEU A 225 -21.10 18.70 -33.15
CA LEU A 225 -20.52 19.88 -32.49
C LEU A 225 -20.14 19.55 -31.03
N GLU A 226 -18.93 19.93 -30.62
CA GLU A 226 -18.55 20.04 -29.22
C GLU A 226 -19.09 21.35 -28.65
N ARG A 227 -20.01 21.29 -27.70
CA ARG A 227 -20.73 22.48 -27.19
C ARG A 227 -20.05 23.06 -25.95
N ASP A 228 -19.55 22.22 -25.08
CA ASP A 228 -18.92 22.65 -23.84
C ASP A 228 -17.90 21.57 -23.37
N ARG A 229 -16.81 22.04 -22.82
CA ARG A 229 -15.73 21.19 -22.28
C ARG A 229 -15.27 21.71 -20.92
N THR A 230 -15.40 20.88 -19.94
CA THR A 230 -14.78 21.11 -18.62
C THR A 230 -13.59 20.15 -18.49
N GLU A 231 -12.39 20.71 -18.33
CA GLU A 231 -11.20 19.88 -18.12
C GLU A 231 -11.23 19.19 -16.76
N PRO A 232 -10.71 17.95 -16.66
CA PRO A 232 -10.59 17.27 -15.39
C PRO A 232 -9.53 17.95 -14.53
N THR A 233 -9.81 18.08 -13.23
CA THR A 233 -8.83 18.57 -12.26
C THR A 233 -8.13 17.38 -11.60
N ALA A 234 -6.80 17.35 -11.67
CA ALA A 234 -6.00 16.32 -11.03
C ALA A 234 -6.24 16.28 -9.51
N GLY A 235 -6.13 15.10 -8.93
CA GLY A 235 -6.22 14.92 -7.47
C GLY A 235 -4.99 15.42 -6.74
N SER A 236 -5.15 15.69 -5.46
CA SER A 236 -4.05 16.04 -4.54
C SER A 236 -3.13 14.86 -4.32
N GLY A 237 -1.82 15.09 -4.28
CA GLY A 237 -0.85 14.10 -3.88
C GLY A 237 -0.77 13.92 -2.37
N LEU A 238 -0.17 12.81 -1.93
CA LEU A 238 0.15 12.55 -0.54
C LEU A 238 1.67 12.42 -0.36
N VAL A 239 2.21 13.05 0.66
CA VAL A 239 3.57 12.79 1.16
C VAL A 239 3.45 12.02 2.45
N LEU A 240 4.05 10.83 2.49
CA LEU A 240 3.96 9.94 3.63
C LEU A 240 5.11 10.17 4.61
N THR A 241 4.95 9.66 5.84
CA THR A 241 6.04 9.54 6.82
C THR A 241 6.92 8.32 6.54
N ILE A 242 6.43 7.40 5.73
CA ILE A 242 7.13 6.18 5.31
C ILE A 242 8.41 6.55 4.55
N ASP A 243 9.48 5.85 4.88
CA ASP A 243 10.75 5.92 4.17
C ASP A 243 10.93 4.64 3.33
N GLU A 244 11.12 4.81 2.01
CA GLU A 244 11.23 3.67 1.08
C GLU A 244 12.34 2.69 1.47
N VAL A 245 13.48 3.22 1.94
CA VAL A 245 14.65 2.39 2.31
C VAL A 245 14.36 1.60 3.58
N ILE A 246 13.79 2.27 4.59
CA ILE A 246 13.42 1.62 5.85
C ILE A 246 12.33 0.57 5.62
N GLN A 247 11.33 0.89 4.81
CA GLN A 247 10.26 -0.05 4.44
C GLN A 247 10.83 -1.28 3.73
N TYR A 248 11.77 -1.09 2.80
CA TYR A 248 12.42 -2.19 2.09
C TYR A 248 13.21 -3.10 3.03
N VAL A 249 14.00 -2.51 3.96
CA VAL A 249 14.75 -3.29 4.96
C VAL A 249 13.79 -4.12 5.81
N VAL A 250 12.71 -3.52 6.29
CA VAL A 250 11.69 -4.18 7.12
C VAL A 250 11.03 -5.34 6.34
N GLU A 251 10.64 -5.12 5.10
CA GLU A 251 9.98 -6.15 4.29
C GLU A 251 10.90 -7.30 3.94
N ARG A 252 12.16 -7.03 3.61
CA ARG A 252 13.18 -8.06 3.36
C ARG A 252 13.37 -8.96 4.58
N GLU A 253 13.45 -8.38 5.77
CA GLU A 253 13.63 -9.16 6.99
C GLU A 253 12.36 -9.99 7.34
N LEU A 254 11.16 -9.47 7.02
CA LEU A 254 9.93 -10.26 7.13
C LEU A 254 9.91 -11.43 6.14
N ASP A 255 10.37 -11.24 4.90
CA ASP A 255 10.48 -12.35 3.94
C ASP A 255 11.43 -13.44 4.43
N GLY A 256 12.53 -13.04 5.07
CA GLY A 256 13.45 -13.97 5.76
C GLY A 256 12.76 -14.79 6.86
N VAL A 257 11.89 -14.17 7.65
CA VAL A 257 11.10 -14.87 8.69
C VAL A 257 10.08 -15.82 8.08
N MET A 258 9.37 -15.37 7.03
CA MET A 258 8.42 -16.24 6.32
C MET A 258 9.09 -17.49 5.75
N ALA A 259 10.29 -17.35 5.20
CA ALA A 259 11.07 -18.47 4.69
C ALA A 259 11.58 -19.39 5.80
N ALA A 260 12.05 -18.82 6.93
CA ALA A 260 12.69 -19.58 8.00
C ALA A 260 11.70 -20.34 8.90
N THR A 261 10.50 -19.76 9.13
CA THR A 261 9.57 -20.30 10.15
C THR A 261 8.17 -20.58 9.59
N ALA A 262 7.91 -20.36 8.30
CA ALA A 262 6.63 -20.57 7.63
C ALA A 262 5.41 -20.21 8.51
N PRO A 263 5.34 -18.99 9.06
CA PRO A 263 4.28 -18.58 9.97
C PRO A 263 2.97 -18.32 9.22
N ALA A 264 1.86 -18.24 9.94
CA ALA A 264 0.57 -17.81 9.38
C ALA A 264 0.59 -16.34 8.95
N GLY A 265 1.41 -15.52 9.60
CA GLY A 265 1.61 -14.12 9.27
C GLY A 265 2.73 -13.50 10.09
N ALA A 266 3.19 -12.34 9.66
CA ALA A 266 4.14 -11.55 10.42
C ALA A 266 3.96 -10.06 10.15
N THR A 267 4.26 -9.22 11.14
CA THR A 267 4.20 -7.76 11.01
C THR A 267 5.39 -7.09 11.67
N VAL A 268 5.80 -5.97 11.10
CA VAL A 268 6.76 -5.05 11.72
C VAL A 268 6.24 -3.63 11.60
N VAL A 269 6.33 -2.88 12.68
CA VAL A 269 6.11 -1.44 12.72
C VAL A 269 7.37 -0.76 13.23
N ALA A 270 7.90 0.20 12.47
CA ALA A 270 9.01 1.07 12.85
C ALA A 270 8.49 2.50 13.00
N LEU A 271 8.69 3.10 14.17
CA LEU A 271 8.10 4.37 14.58
C LEU A 271 9.18 5.32 15.12
N ARG A 272 9.10 6.61 14.79
CA ARG A 272 9.86 7.68 15.44
C ARG A 272 9.14 8.11 16.72
N PRO A 273 9.69 7.86 17.92
CA PRO A 273 8.92 8.06 19.16
C PRO A 273 8.58 9.51 19.46
N ARG A 274 9.41 10.46 19.06
CA ARG A 274 9.22 11.88 19.35
C ARG A 274 8.09 12.54 18.57
N THR A 275 7.80 12.03 17.37
CA THR A 275 6.81 12.63 16.46
C THR A 275 5.59 11.74 16.24
N GLY A 276 5.69 10.45 16.48
CA GLY A 276 4.67 9.47 16.11
C GLY A 276 4.70 9.07 14.61
N GLU A 277 5.66 9.58 13.83
CA GLU A 277 5.84 9.21 12.43
C GLU A 277 6.08 7.71 12.30
N VAL A 278 5.26 7.04 11.51
CA VAL A 278 5.49 5.64 11.12
C VAL A 278 6.46 5.65 9.94
N LEU A 279 7.68 5.18 10.16
CA LEU A 279 8.74 5.13 9.15
C LEU A 279 8.63 3.92 8.26
N ALA A 280 8.10 2.80 8.79
CA ALA A 280 7.76 1.60 8.05
C ALA A 280 6.64 0.83 8.75
N LEU A 281 5.76 0.22 7.94
CA LEU A 281 4.70 -0.66 8.39
C LEU A 281 4.53 -1.76 7.35
N ALA A 282 4.86 -2.99 7.74
CA ALA A 282 4.83 -4.13 6.84
C ALA A 282 4.06 -5.31 7.44
N SER A 283 3.41 -6.05 6.58
CA SER A 283 2.67 -7.28 6.91
C SER A 283 3.02 -8.39 5.91
N ARG A 284 2.87 -9.65 6.36
CA ARG A 284 2.96 -10.84 5.49
C ARG A 284 1.77 -11.76 5.79
N PRO A 285 1.23 -12.47 4.78
CA PRO A 285 1.60 -12.44 3.37
C PRO A 285 1.34 -11.10 2.68
N VAL A 286 1.95 -10.86 1.50
CA VAL A 286 1.89 -9.61 0.74
C VAL A 286 1.28 -9.85 -0.65
N PHE A 287 0.83 -8.77 -1.30
CA PHE A 287 0.28 -8.77 -2.65
C PHE A 287 0.91 -7.67 -3.52
N ASP A 288 0.74 -7.74 -4.84
CA ASP A 288 1.10 -6.66 -5.76
C ASP A 288 -0.16 -5.81 -6.07
N PRO A 289 -0.21 -4.53 -5.68
CA PRO A 289 -1.35 -3.66 -5.97
C PRO A 289 -1.65 -3.49 -7.46
N ASN A 290 -0.64 -3.67 -8.33
CA ASN A 290 -0.85 -3.65 -9.78
C ASN A 290 -1.70 -4.83 -10.26
N ASN A 291 -1.78 -5.91 -9.48
CA ASN A 291 -2.55 -7.12 -9.76
C ASN A 291 -3.39 -7.57 -8.56
N TYR A 292 -4.05 -6.63 -7.90
CA TYR A 292 -4.80 -6.87 -6.65
C TYR A 292 -5.91 -7.91 -6.81
N ALA A 293 -6.54 -8.00 -8.00
CA ALA A 293 -7.63 -8.93 -8.26
C ALA A 293 -7.21 -10.42 -8.22
N ALA A 294 -5.93 -10.72 -8.42
CA ALA A 294 -5.39 -12.07 -8.30
C ALA A 294 -4.94 -12.40 -6.86
N ALA A 295 -4.91 -11.41 -5.97
CA ALA A 295 -4.48 -11.60 -4.59
C ALA A 295 -5.61 -12.20 -3.74
N ARG A 296 -5.25 -13.10 -2.82
CA ARG A 296 -6.19 -13.62 -1.82
C ARG A 296 -6.54 -12.51 -0.81
N ASP A 297 -7.75 -12.51 -0.29
CA ASP A 297 -8.22 -11.51 0.69
C ASP A 297 -7.30 -11.41 1.91
N GLU A 298 -6.82 -12.56 2.40
CA GLU A 298 -5.87 -12.61 3.51
C GLU A 298 -4.55 -11.89 3.24
N ALA A 299 -4.08 -11.87 1.98
CA ALA A 299 -2.86 -11.20 1.58
C ALA A 299 -3.05 -9.68 1.43
N GLN A 300 -4.28 -9.20 1.27
CA GLN A 300 -4.60 -7.78 1.18
C GLN A 300 -4.82 -7.12 2.55
N ARG A 301 -4.96 -7.92 3.60
CA ARG A 301 -5.26 -7.43 4.94
C ARG A 301 -4.04 -6.81 5.61
N ASN A 302 -4.17 -5.58 6.08
CA ASN A 302 -3.13 -4.90 6.86
C ASN A 302 -3.14 -5.36 8.32
N ARG A 303 -2.47 -6.49 8.58
CA ARG A 303 -2.46 -7.14 9.90
C ARG A 303 -1.89 -6.27 11.02
N ALA A 304 -1.02 -5.32 10.69
CA ALA A 304 -0.39 -4.46 11.69
C ALA A 304 -1.40 -3.54 12.41
N VAL A 305 -2.53 -3.22 11.74
CA VAL A 305 -3.59 -2.35 12.28
C VAL A 305 -4.92 -3.07 12.49
N SER A 306 -5.21 -4.15 11.73
CA SER A 306 -6.50 -4.84 11.80
C SER A 306 -6.52 -5.99 12.80
N ASP A 307 -5.40 -6.71 12.93
CA ASP A 307 -5.31 -7.90 13.76
C ASP A 307 -4.83 -7.53 15.17
N TYR A 308 -5.49 -8.08 16.15
CA TYR A 308 -5.04 -7.98 17.53
C TYR A 308 -4.82 -9.37 18.12
N TYR A 309 -3.81 -9.45 18.94
CA TYR A 309 -3.45 -10.66 19.68
C TYR A 309 -3.12 -10.30 21.12
N GLU A 310 -3.13 -11.28 22.00
CA GLU A 310 -2.58 -11.08 23.34
C GLU A 310 -1.09 -10.72 23.24
N PRO A 311 -0.66 -9.58 23.81
CA PRO A 311 0.74 -9.15 23.76
C PRO A 311 1.66 -10.01 24.64
N GLY A 312 1.09 -10.82 25.51
CA GLY A 312 1.82 -11.64 26.47
C GLY A 312 2.82 -10.80 27.28
N SER A 313 3.97 -11.34 27.54
CA SER A 313 4.99 -10.68 28.38
C SER A 313 5.49 -9.31 27.89
N THR A 314 5.21 -8.88 26.67
CA THR A 314 5.51 -7.49 26.27
C THR A 314 4.65 -6.50 27.04
N PHE A 315 3.48 -6.89 27.49
CA PHE A 315 2.57 -6.04 28.27
C PHE A 315 3.08 -5.76 29.69
N LYS A 316 3.98 -6.59 30.23
CA LYS A 316 4.64 -6.33 31.55
C LYS A 316 5.32 -4.97 31.62
N VAL A 317 5.68 -4.41 30.48
CA VAL A 317 6.22 -3.03 30.38
C VAL A 317 5.19 -2.00 30.84
N ILE A 318 3.91 -2.19 30.50
CA ILE A 318 2.82 -1.30 30.89
C ILE A 318 2.48 -1.49 32.37
N THR A 319 2.48 -2.75 32.84
CA THR A 319 2.31 -3.08 34.27
C THR A 319 3.40 -2.41 35.11
N ALA A 320 4.66 -2.49 34.66
CA ALA A 320 5.78 -1.86 35.34
C ALA A 320 5.70 -0.34 35.31
N ALA A 321 5.30 0.26 34.17
CA ALA A 321 5.10 1.69 34.06
C ALA A 321 4.05 2.19 35.06
N ALA A 322 2.91 1.50 35.17
CA ALA A 322 1.86 1.84 36.12
C ALA A 322 2.32 1.76 37.57
N ALA A 323 3.03 0.69 37.91
CA ALA A 323 3.50 0.46 39.30
C ALA A 323 4.60 1.44 39.73
N LEU A 324 5.54 1.77 38.84
CA LEU A 324 6.59 2.78 39.08
C LEU A 324 5.99 4.18 39.19
N GLU A 325 5.10 4.55 38.26
CA GLU A 325 4.46 5.89 38.28
C GLU A 325 3.61 6.12 39.52
N SER A 326 2.94 5.07 40.01
CA SER A 326 2.14 5.12 41.23
C SER A 326 2.99 4.97 42.52
N GLY A 327 4.30 4.89 42.41
CA GLY A 327 5.21 4.72 43.56
C GLY A 327 5.00 3.40 44.35
N ARG A 328 4.42 2.37 43.69
CA ARG A 328 4.09 1.09 44.32
C ARG A 328 5.27 0.13 44.37
N VAL A 329 6.33 0.42 43.62
CA VAL A 329 7.54 -0.42 43.55
C VAL A 329 8.73 0.44 43.14
N HIS A 330 9.94 0.00 43.58
CA HIS A 330 11.22 0.57 43.12
C HIS A 330 12.00 -0.45 42.27
N PRO A 331 12.88 -0.03 41.37
CA PRO A 331 13.61 -0.92 40.47
C PRO A 331 14.42 -2.01 41.19
N ASP A 332 15.02 -1.68 42.34
CA ASP A 332 15.88 -2.56 43.10
C ASP A 332 15.13 -3.31 44.21
N GLU A 333 13.83 -3.08 44.33
CA GLU A 333 13.01 -3.78 45.34
C GLU A 333 12.98 -5.29 45.07
N VAL A 334 13.27 -6.07 46.06
CA VAL A 334 13.29 -7.55 45.98
C VAL A 334 11.87 -8.10 46.12
N ILE A 335 11.47 -8.87 45.13
CA ILE A 335 10.15 -9.50 45.03
C ILE A 335 10.33 -11.01 45.10
N TRP A 336 9.73 -11.64 46.10
CA TRP A 336 9.70 -13.11 46.25
C TRP A 336 8.73 -13.70 45.19
N CYS A 337 9.25 -14.49 44.23
CA CYS A 337 8.51 -15.09 43.13
C CYS A 337 8.01 -16.52 43.39
N GLU A 338 7.75 -16.87 44.64
CA GLU A 338 7.07 -18.12 45.12
C GLU A 338 7.65 -19.41 44.53
N ASN A 339 8.95 -19.46 44.27
CA ASN A 339 9.60 -20.61 43.62
C ASN A 339 8.86 -21.10 42.35
N GLY A 340 8.32 -20.14 41.56
CA GLY A 340 7.81 -20.42 40.22
C GLY A 340 6.29 -20.54 40.06
N SER A 341 5.49 -20.40 41.14
CA SER A 341 4.02 -20.35 40.96
C SER A 341 3.29 -19.60 42.05
N ILE A 342 2.23 -18.91 41.72
CA ILE A 342 1.34 -18.20 42.66
C ILE A 342 -0.10 -18.62 42.43
N VAL A 343 -0.89 -18.69 43.52
CA VAL A 343 -2.31 -19.00 43.49
C VAL A 343 -3.10 -17.68 43.65
N VAL A 344 -3.95 -17.36 42.71
CA VAL A 344 -4.89 -16.25 42.80
C VAL A 344 -6.30 -16.83 42.69
N GLY A 345 -7.10 -16.64 43.71
CA GLY A 345 -8.39 -17.33 43.83
C GLY A 345 -8.23 -18.85 43.79
N ARG A 346 -8.78 -19.53 42.80
CA ARG A 346 -8.67 -20.98 42.59
C ARG A 346 -7.69 -21.35 41.47
N HIS A 347 -7.07 -20.36 40.80
CA HIS A 347 -6.18 -20.59 39.68
C HIS A 347 -4.72 -20.50 40.09
N ARG A 348 -3.88 -21.40 39.55
CA ARG A 348 -2.44 -21.41 39.75
C ARG A 348 -1.74 -20.86 38.52
N PHE A 349 -1.15 -19.69 38.65
CA PHE A 349 -0.26 -19.12 37.61
C PHE A 349 1.15 -19.66 37.83
N LYS A 350 1.86 -19.95 36.72
CA LYS A 350 3.23 -20.51 36.74
C LYS A 350 4.15 -19.61 35.92
N GLU A 351 5.45 -19.73 36.28
CA GLU A 351 6.51 -19.20 35.43
C GLU A 351 6.60 -19.99 34.13
N ASP A 352 7.07 -19.30 33.06
CA ASP A 352 7.13 -19.87 31.72
C ASP A 352 8.36 -20.76 31.49
N ARG A 353 9.49 -20.47 32.15
CA ARG A 353 10.77 -21.15 31.91
C ARG A 353 11.36 -21.81 33.13
N LEU A 354 11.67 -21.04 34.16
CA LEU A 354 12.36 -21.50 35.37
C LEU A 354 11.63 -21.02 36.63
N PRO A 355 11.63 -21.79 37.70
CA PRO A 355 11.17 -21.30 38.99
C PRO A 355 12.13 -20.23 39.53
N TYR A 356 11.60 -19.09 39.95
CA TYR A 356 12.36 -18.00 40.53
C TYR A 356 12.02 -17.87 42.03
N GLY A 357 13.04 -17.60 42.83
CA GLY A 357 12.93 -17.18 44.23
C GLY A 357 12.86 -15.64 44.32
N ASN A 358 13.83 -15.02 44.97
CA ASN A 358 13.95 -13.57 45.06
C ASN A 358 14.51 -12.98 43.78
N LEU A 359 13.82 -11.98 43.26
CA LEU A 359 14.25 -11.17 42.12
C LEU A 359 14.09 -9.69 42.45
N THR A 360 15.02 -8.85 42.05
CA THR A 360 14.77 -7.41 42.00
C THR A 360 13.68 -7.13 40.98
N PHE A 361 12.96 -6.00 41.08
CA PHE A 361 11.93 -5.66 40.10
C PHE A 361 12.51 -5.49 38.69
N THR A 362 13.73 -4.99 38.56
CA THR A 362 14.47 -4.97 37.29
C THR A 362 14.64 -6.40 36.74
N GLU A 363 15.03 -7.37 37.58
CA GLU A 363 15.15 -8.75 37.14
C GLU A 363 13.81 -9.43 36.84
N VAL A 364 12.70 -9.02 37.49
CA VAL A 364 11.34 -9.47 37.13
C VAL A 364 11.05 -9.16 35.67
N LEU A 365 11.42 -7.97 35.20
CA LEU A 365 11.29 -7.61 33.78
C LEU A 365 12.31 -8.33 32.90
N ALA A 366 13.57 -8.38 33.30
CA ALA A 366 14.66 -8.99 32.54
C ALA A 366 14.43 -10.47 32.28
N LYS A 367 14.08 -11.22 33.34
CA LYS A 367 13.80 -12.66 33.32
C LYS A 367 12.35 -12.97 32.93
N SER A 368 11.50 -11.91 32.80
CA SER A 368 10.10 -12.03 32.43
C SER A 368 9.24 -12.83 33.42
N SER A 369 9.47 -12.71 34.74
CA SER A 369 8.71 -13.42 35.75
C SER A 369 7.22 -13.09 35.71
N ASN A 370 6.37 -14.12 35.61
CA ASN A 370 4.92 -14.01 35.70
C ASN A 370 4.50 -13.70 37.14
N VAL A 371 5.03 -14.42 38.09
CA VAL A 371 4.71 -14.28 39.51
C VAL A 371 5.07 -12.88 40.00
N GLY A 372 6.27 -12.40 39.67
CA GLY A 372 6.70 -11.05 40.05
C GLY A 372 5.78 -9.96 39.46
N ALA A 373 5.41 -10.09 38.20
CA ALA A 373 4.49 -9.14 37.54
C ALA A 373 3.09 -9.13 38.19
N ILE A 374 2.53 -10.31 38.51
CA ILE A 374 1.25 -10.44 39.18
C ILE A 374 1.28 -9.79 40.58
N LYS A 375 2.33 -10.04 41.37
CA LYS A 375 2.50 -9.43 42.70
C LYS A 375 2.58 -7.91 42.65
N VAL A 376 3.31 -7.39 41.69
CA VAL A 376 3.42 -5.93 41.47
C VAL A 376 2.09 -5.33 41.03
N ALA A 377 1.38 -5.96 40.08
CA ALA A 377 0.07 -5.52 39.66
C ALA A 377 -0.99 -5.54 40.78
N ALA A 378 -0.90 -6.54 41.69
CA ALA A 378 -1.82 -6.64 42.81
C ALA A 378 -1.71 -5.48 43.83
N ARG A 379 -0.66 -4.66 43.76
CA ARG A 379 -0.50 -3.43 44.54
C ARG A 379 -1.23 -2.24 43.96
N LEU A 380 -1.70 -2.33 42.70
CA LEU A 380 -2.48 -1.31 42.04
C LEU A 380 -3.98 -1.54 42.27
N ARG A 381 -4.75 -0.49 42.34
CA ARG A 381 -6.21 -0.60 42.30
C ARG A 381 -6.63 -0.88 40.82
N PRO A 382 -7.65 -1.73 40.58
CA PRO A 382 -8.11 -2.04 39.23
C PRO A 382 -8.41 -0.81 38.36
N GLN A 383 -9.07 0.21 38.90
CA GLN A 383 -9.40 1.46 38.19
C GLN A 383 -8.15 2.27 37.84
N GLU A 384 -7.15 2.27 38.72
CA GLU A 384 -5.87 2.91 38.48
C GLU A 384 -5.12 2.18 37.37
N PHE A 385 -5.05 0.85 37.41
CA PHE A 385 -4.37 0.04 36.41
C PHE A 385 -4.99 0.19 35.02
N ILE A 386 -6.34 0.10 34.90
CA ILE A 386 -6.99 0.30 33.61
C ILE A 386 -6.84 1.74 33.10
N GLY A 387 -6.73 2.73 34.00
CA GLY A 387 -6.42 4.11 33.66
C GLY A 387 -5.09 4.24 32.93
N PHE A 388 -4.03 3.60 33.42
CA PHE A 388 -2.73 3.55 32.73
C PHE A 388 -2.81 2.79 31.40
N ILE A 389 -3.49 1.63 31.37
CA ILE A 389 -3.66 0.84 30.13
C ILE A 389 -4.30 1.71 29.04
N ARG A 390 -5.39 2.41 29.35
CA ARG A 390 -6.04 3.35 28.43
C ARG A 390 -5.16 4.56 28.13
N GLY A 391 -4.38 5.03 29.11
CA GLY A 391 -3.40 6.07 28.96
C GLY A 391 -2.39 5.74 27.86
N PHE A 392 -1.91 4.52 27.79
CA PHE A 392 -0.98 4.04 26.76
C PHE A 392 -1.66 3.74 25.41
N GLY A 393 -2.98 3.92 25.28
CA GLY A 393 -3.72 3.81 24.00
C GLY A 393 -4.39 2.47 23.74
N PHE A 394 -4.36 1.51 24.68
CA PHE A 394 -5.04 0.23 24.50
C PHE A 394 -6.57 0.35 24.69
N GLY A 395 -7.31 -0.53 24.03
CA GLY A 395 -8.77 -0.56 24.05
C GLY A 395 -9.45 0.53 23.20
N ARG A 396 -8.69 1.25 22.37
CA ARG A 396 -9.19 2.25 21.42
C ARG A 396 -8.31 2.31 20.19
N ARG A 397 -8.85 2.83 19.08
CA ARG A 397 -8.09 3.10 17.86
C ARG A 397 -7.01 4.14 18.13
N THR A 398 -5.85 3.98 17.51
CA THR A 398 -4.77 4.98 17.60
C THR A 398 -5.11 6.25 16.82
N GLY A 399 -5.99 6.12 15.81
CA GLY A 399 -6.38 7.20 14.91
C GLY A 399 -5.41 7.38 13.74
N VAL A 400 -4.61 6.36 13.40
CA VAL A 400 -3.82 6.35 12.17
C VAL A 400 -4.74 6.45 10.94
N GLU A 401 -4.27 7.10 9.88
CA GLU A 401 -5.07 7.39 8.67
C GLU A 401 -5.29 6.15 7.78
N LEU A 402 -5.37 4.96 8.37
CA LEU A 402 -5.56 3.69 7.67
C LEU A 402 -6.93 3.09 7.95
N PRO A 403 -7.64 2.59 6.93
CA PRO A 403 -8.93 1.94 7.12
C PRO A 403 -8.77 0.58 7.81
N GLY A 404 -9.83 0.14 8.49
CA GLY A 404 -9.87 -1.16 9.12
C GLY A 404 -9.07 -1.26 10.42
N GLU A 405 -8.69 -0.14 11.04
CA GLU A 405 -8.00 -0.13 12.32
C GLU A 405 -8.88 -0.74 13.43
N SER A 406 -8.32 -1.71 14.16
CA SER A 406 -8.94 -2.34 15.32
C SER A 406 -8.64 -1.55 16.60
N ALA A 407 -9.64 -1.45 17.48
CA ALA A 407 -9.43 -0.93 18.83
C ALA A 407 -8.69 -1.91 19.76
N GLY A 408 -8.42 -3.14 19.30
CA GLY A 408 -7.97 -4.21 20.17
C GLY A 408 -9.09 -4.71 21.08
N MET A 409 -8.74 -5.38 22.17
CA MET A 409 -9.67 -5.89 23.16
C MET A 409 -9.24 -5.45 24.57
N LEU A 410 -10.12 -4.77 25.29
CA LEU A 410 -9.95 -4.42 26.70
C LEU A 410 -11.34 -4.35 27.35
N ARG A 411 -11.58 -5.20 28.33
CA ARG A 411 -12.81 -5.17 29.12
C ARG A 411 -12.74 -4.10 30.21
N ASP A 412 -13.86 -3.53 30.57
CA ASP A 412 -13.96 -2.59 31.68
C ASP A 412 -13.89 -3.30 33.04
N VAL A 413 -13.48 -2.58 34.08
CA VAL A 413 -13.28 -3.15 35.41
C VAL A 413 -14.51 -3.88 35.98
N PRO A 414 -15.77 -3.41 35.76
CA PRO A 414 -16.94 -4.17 36.19
C PRO A 414 -17.07 -5.57 35.59
N ASP A 415 -16.48 -5.78 34.39
CA ASP A 415 -16.50 -7.07 33.68
C ASP A 415 -15.27 -7.95 34.01
N TRP A 416 -14.39 -7.50 34.90
CA TRP A 416 -13.23 -8.27 35.32
C TRP A 416 -13.63 -9.39 36.28
N SER A 417 -13.06 -10.55 36.05
CA SER A 417 -13.11 -11.64 37.03
C SER A 417 -12.10 -11.41 38.16
N GLY A 418 -12.16 -12.21 39.20
CA GLY A 418 -11.12 -12.19 40.22
C GLY A 418 -9.71 -12.56 39.74
N LEU A 419 -9.56 -13.03 38.49
CA LEU A 419 -8.28 -13.37 37.85
C LEU A 419 -7.80 -12.31 36.89
N SER A 420 -8.68 -11.44 36.39
CA SER A 420 -8.40 -10.54 35.24
C SER A 420 -7.23 -9.61 35.49
N GLN A 421 -7.07 -9.04 36.68
CA GLN A 421 -5.92 -8.17 36.97
C GLN A 421 -4.60 -8.94 36.89
N ALA A 422 -4.55 -10.17 37.37
CA ALA A 422 -3.37 -11.03 37.30
C ALA A 422 -3.07 -11.47 35.85
N SER A 423 -4.11 -11.82 35.09
CA SER A 423 -3.98 -12.18 33.69
C SER A 423 -3.50 -11.00 32.83
N ILE A 424 -4.12 -9.83 32.99
CA ILE A 424 -3.77 -8.60 32.25
C ILE A 424 -2.35 -8.14 32.58
N ALA A 425 -1.92 -8.32 33.84
CA ALA A 425 -0.54 -7.99 34.25
C ALA A 425 0.53 -8.72 33.43
N MET A 426 0.21 -9.91 32.92
CA MET A 426 1.08 -10.72 32.08
C MET A 426 0.80 -10.54 30.59
N GLY A 427 -0.22 -9.72 30.20
CA GLY A 427 -0.66 -9.51 28.84
C GLY A 427 -1.58 -10.59 28.28
N GLN A 428 -2.36 -11.24 29.14
CA GLN A 428 -3.49 -12.09 28.79
C GLN A 428 -4.81 -11.35 29.07
N GLU A 429 -5.92 -11.80 28.52
CA GLU A 429 -7.23 -11.12 28.60
C GLU A 429 -7.22 -9.67 28.07
N ILE A 430 -6.21 -9.30 27.29
CA ILE A 430 -6.10 -8.03 26.56
C ILE A 430 -5.62 -8.32 25.14
N GLY A 431 -6.21 -7.66 24.15
CA GLY A 431 -5.79 -7.77 22.75
C GLY A 431 -5.22 -6.46 22.25
N ALA A 432 -4.03 -6.52 21.63
CA ALA A 432 -3.34 -5.36 21.08
C ALA A 432 -2.94 -5.57 19.63
N THR A 433 -3.04 -4.52 18.81
CA THR A 433 -2.45 -4.49 17.48
C THR A 433 -0.95 -4.20 17.58
N THR A 434 -0.21 -4.55 16.53
CA THR A 434 1.23 -4.23 16.45
C THR A 434 1.46 -2.71 16.55
N LEU A 435 0.60 -1.91 15.92
CA LEU A 435 0.68 -0.44 15.97
C LEU A 435 0.39 0.12 17.36
N GLN A 436 -0.62 -0.41 18.09
CA GLN A 436 -0.90 0.01 19.47
C GLN A 436 0.29 -0.27 20.38
N LEU A 437 0.91 -1.43 20.26
CA LEU A 437 2.09 -1.79 21.06
C LEU A 437 3.28 -0.89 20.72
N ALA A 438 3.48 -0.55 19.43
CA ALA A 438 4.52 0.39 19.01
C ALA A 438 4.29 1.80 19.58
N ALA A 439 3.06 2.30 19.54
CA ALA A 439 2.70 3.60 20.10
C ALA A 439 2.88 3.65 21.64
N ALA A 440 2.49 2.58 22.33
CA ALA A 440 2.65 2.47 23.79
C ALA A 440 4.13 2.45 24.20
N LEU A 441 4.96 1.67 23.50
CA LEU A 441 6.39 1.66 23.72
C LEU A 441 7.04 3.00 23.30
N GLY A 442 6.48 3.65 22.26
CA GLY A 442 6.84 5.00 21.83
C GLY A 442 6.71 6.03 22.94
N ALA A 443 5.66 5.94 23.77
CA ALA A 443 5.50 6.83 24.91
C ALA A 443 6.64 6.68 25.94
N ILE A 444 7.09 5.45 26.21
CA ILE A 444 8.21 5.17 27.12
C ILE A 444 9.52 5.69 26.51
N ALA A 445 9.71 5.49 25.21
CA ALA A 445 10.85 5.98 24.46
C ALA A 445 10.88 7.52 24.34
N ASN A 446 9.74 8.17 24.47
CA ASN A 446 9.53 9.62 24.38
C ASN A 446 9.25 10.28 25.75
N ASP A 447 10.03 9.94 26.75
CA ASP A 447 9.94 10.52 28.11
C ASP A 447 8.52 10.57 28.68
N GLY A 448 7.73 9.52 28.43
CA GLY A 448 6.38 9.36 28.94
C GLY A 448 5.27 10.07 28.16
N VAL A 449 5.58 10.63 27.00
CA VAL A 449 4.61 11.31 26.12
C VAL A 449 4.18 10.39 24.98
N TRP A 450 2.91 10.02 24.98
CA TRP A 450 2.29 9.24 23.91
C TRP A 450 2.00 10.16 22.72
N MET A 451 2.56 9.82 21.56
CA MET A 451 2.32 10.49 20.29
C MET A 451 1.36 9.67 19.44
N ARG A 452 0.43 10.32 18.78
CA ARG A 452 -0.45 9.64 17.80
C ARG A 452 0.38 9.11 16.62
N PRO A 453 0.32 7.81 16.32
CA PRO A 453 0.93 7.30 15.10
C PRO A 453 0.25 7.87 13.87
N HIS A 454 1.03 8.29 12.88
CA HIS A 454 0.51 8.79 11.61
C HIS A 454 1.40 8.38 10.44
N VAL A 455 0.77 8.25 9.27
CA VAL A 455 1.43 7.82 8.02
C VAL A 455 1.42 8.91 6.94
N VAL A 456 0.58 9.94 7.09
CA VAL A 456 0.53 11.08 6.16
C VAL A 456 1.22 12.29 6.78
N GLN A 457 2.24 12.80 6.09
CA GLN A 457 3.00 13.98 6.53
C GLN A 457 2.39 15.27 5.98
N ALA A 458 1.97 15.25 4.70
CA ALA A 458 1.39 16.42 4.03
C ALA A 458 0.55 15.97 2.81
N MET A 459 -0.30 16.86 2.34
CA MET A 459 -0.94 16.77 1.05
C MET A 459 -0.23 17.71 0.06
N LEU A 460 -0.28 17.36 -1.23
CA LEU A 460 0.21 18.20 -2.32
C LEU A 460 -0.97 18.61 -3.18
N ALA A 461 -1.22 19.91 -3.31
CA ALA A 461 -2.17 20.40 -4.30
C ALA A 461 -1.71 20.02 -5.72
N PRO A 462 -2.59 20.06 -6.73
CA PRO A 462 -2.23 19.73 -8.11
C PRO A 462 -1.10 20.57 -8.69
N ASP A 463 -0.88 21.78 -8.16
CA ASP A 463 0.20 22.70 -8.53
C ASP A 463 1.53 22.39 -7.78
N GLY A 464 1.56 21.36 -6.92
CA GLY A 464 2.71 20.99 -6.10
C GLY A 464 2.81 21.75 -4.76
N THR A 465 1.90 22.67 -4.46
CA THR A 465 1.87 23.39 -3.17
C THR A 465 1.64 22.40 -2.02
N ARG A 466 2.49 22.47 -1.00
CA ARG A 466 2.39 21.60 0.18
C ARG A 466 1.31 22.14 1.12
N LEU A 467 0.30 21.33 1.36
CA LEU A 467 -0.81 21.62 2.28
C LEU A 467 -0.64 20.78 3.54
N PRO A 468 -1.07 21.28 4.70
CA PRO A 468 -1.19 20.44 5.89
C PRO A 468 -2.04 19.20 5.55
N ALA A 469 -1.77 18.07 6.19
CA ALA A 469 -2.60 16.87 6.04
C ALA A 469 -4.03 17.21 6.47
N GLY A 470 -4.89 17.57 5.51
CA GLY A 470 -6.25 18.05 5.76
C GLY A 470 -7.16 16.92 6.24
N GLY A 471 -7.92 17.16 7.30
CA GLY A 471 -8.94 16.26 7.83
C GLY A 471 -8.52 15.34 8.96
N ALA A 472 -7.25 14.99 9.09
CA ALA A 472 -6.69 14.60 10.37
C ALA A 472 -6.15 15.88 11.01
N THR A 473 -6.68 16.28 12.14
CA THR A 473 -5.98 17.22 13.01
C THR A 473 -4.53 16.81 12.98
N GLY A 474 -3.64 17.73 12.50
CA GLY A 474 -2.20 17.51 12.50
C GLY A 474 -1.78 16.93 13.85
N PRO A 475 -0.62 16.33 14.02
CA PRO A 475 -0.23 15.79 15.29
C PRO A 475 -0.63 16.81 16.34
N GLU A 476 -1.46 16.40 17.32
CA GLU A 476 -1.77 17.29 18.43
C GLU A 476 -0.43 17.84 18.87
N GLU A 477 -0.16 19.11 18.58
CA GLU A 477 1.11 19.72 18.89
C GLU A 477 1.29 19.53 20.40
N GLY A 478 2.15 18.57 20.80
CA GLY A 478 2.43 18.29 22.19
C GLY A 478 2.22 16.89 22.70
N GLY A 479 1.52 16.00 22.01
CA GLY A 479 1.26 14.64 22.51
C GLY A 479 0.58 14.60 23.89
N ARG A 480 0.28 13.40 24.40
CA ARG A 480 -0.36 13.20 25.70
C ARG A 480 0.61 12.55 26.69
N ARG A 481 0.90 13.23 27.79
CA ARG A 481 1.70 12.64 28.88
C ARG A 481 0.94 11.51 29.56
N VAL A 482 1.55 10.34 29.66
CA VAL A 482 0.99 9.13 30.29
C VAL A 482 1.70 8.85 31.60
N ILE A 483 3.02 9.02 31.63
CA ILE A 483 3.89 8.87 32.81
C ILE A 483 4.90 10.02 32.87
N ALA A 484 5.48 10.23 34.04
CA ALA A 484 6.55 11.20 34.23
C ALA A 484 7.81 10.82 33.45
N ALA A 485 8.58 11.84 33.03
CA ALA A 485 9.84 11.58 32.33
C ALA A 485 10.84 10.78 33.18
N ALA A 486 10.82 10.97 34.49
CA ALA A 486 11.67 10.20 35.43
C ALA A 486 11.32 8.71 35.41
N THR A 487 10.02 8.38 35.47
CA THR A 487 9.51 7.00 35.36
C THR A 487 9.90 6.37 34.03
N ALA A 488 9.72 7.11 32.93
CA ALA A 488 10.09 6.63 31.59
C ALA A 488 11.59 6.32 31.49
N ARG A 489 12.46 7.20 31.99
CA ARG A 489 13.92 6.97 32.02
C ARG A 489 14.29 5.76 32.86
N THR A 490 13.69 5.61 34.05
CA THR A 490 13.89 4.44 34.91
C THR A 490 13.50 3.16 34.19
N LEU A 491 12.33 3.15 33.56
CA LEU A 491 11.84 1.98 32.84
C LEU A 491 12.72 1.63 31.63
N ARG A 492 13.25 2.63 30.89
CA ARG A 492 14.19 2.38 29.79
C ARG A 492 15.44 1.65 30.26
N ARG A 493 16.04 2.03 31.41
CA ARG A 493 17.19 1.32 31.99
C ARG A 493 16.83 -0.12 32.40
N MET A 494 15.67 -0.33 33.02
CA MET A 494 15.20 -1.67 33.36
C MET A 494 15.01 -2.54 32.10
N LEU A 495 14.48 -1.95 31.00
CA LEU A 495 14.28 -2.67 29.74
C LEU A 495 15.60 -2.94 28.99
N GLN A 496 16.66 -2.19 29.26
CA GLN A 496 18.01 -2.52 28.77
C GLN A 496 18.54 -3.81 29.39
N ALA A 497 18.24 -4.11 30.66
CA ALA A 497 18.63 -5.38 31.30
C ALA A 497 18.01 -6.59 30.58
N VAL A 498 16.86 -6.46 29.91
CA VAL A 498 16.23 -7.54 29.13
C VAL A 498 17.11 -8.00 27.96
N THR A 499 17.81 -7.06 27.31
CA THR A 499 18.65 -7.33 26.14
C THR A 499 20.09 -7.66 26.50
N VAL A 500 20.56 -7.30 27.72
CA VAL A 500 21.90 -7.60 28.22
C VAL A 500 21.91 -9.01 28.84
N ASP A 501 21.10 -9.25 29.87
CA ASP A 501 21.11 -10.50 30.66
C ASP A 501 19.78 -11.26 30.63
N GLY A 502 18.76 -10.71 30.01
CA GLY A 502 17.41 -11.25 30.01
C GLY A 502 17.06 -12.11 28.81
N THR A 503 15.75 -12.14 28.51
CA THR A 503 15.13 -12.95 27.46
C THR A 503 15.32 -12.37 26.06
N GLY A 504 15.81 -11.14 25.95
CA GLY A 504 15.94 -10.39 24.69
C GLY A 504 17.37 -10.29 24.13
N LYS A 505 18.31 -11.11 24.57
CA LYS A 505 19.73 -11.05 24.15
C LYS A 505 19.94 -11.03 22.64
N ALA A 506 19.10 -11.73 21.89
CA ALA A 506 19.17 -11.77 20.43
C ALA A 506 18.77 -10.44 19.73
N ALA A 507 18.29 -9.45 20.49
CA ALA A 507 18.06 -8.09 19.98
C ALA A 507 19.26 -7.15 20.21
N ALA A 508 20.32 -7.60 20.84
CA ALA A 508 21.52 -6.80 21.10
C ALA A 508 22.17 -6.35 19.77
N LEU A 509 22.67 -5.11 19.76
CA LEU A 509 23.29 -4.50 18.60
C LEU A 509 24.73 -4.08 18.89
N PRO A 510 25.66 -4.29 17.96
CA PRO A 510 27.00 -3.73 18.06
C PRO A 510 26.95 -2.20 18.13
N GLY A 511 27.63 -1.60 19.08
CA GLY A 511 27.75 -0.15 19.21
C GLY A 511 26.50 0.58 19.74
N PHE A 512 25.39 -0.12 20.02
CA PHE A 512 24.16 0.52 20.49
C PHE A 512 23.60 -0.14 21.74
N THR A 513 23.06 0.67 22.65
CA THR A 513 22.24 0.17 23.74
C THR A 513 20.83 -0.07 23.25
N VAL A 514 20.24 -1.22 23.59
CA VAL A 514 18.88 -1.60 23.20
C VAL A 514 18.04 -1.79 24.45
N GLY A 515 16.88 -1.15 24.51
CA GLY A 515 15.83 -1.44 25.47
C GLY A 515 14.67 -2.18 24.82
N GLY A 516 14.12 -3.21 25.47
CA GLY A 516 13.00 -3.92 24.86
C GLY A 516 12.43 -5.04 25.73
N LYS A 517 11.41 -5.72 25.20
CA LYS A 517 10.74 -6.83 25.88
C LYS A 517 10.29 -7.90 24.89
N THR A 518 10.58 -9.13 25.20
CA THR A 518 10.06 -10.32 24.51
C THR A 518 8.64 -10.64 24.99
N GLY A 519 7.81 -11.17 24.11
CA GLY A 519 6.52 -11.75 24.40
C GLY A 519 6.32 -13.07 23.67
N THR A 520 5.57 -13.96 24.29
CA THR A 520 5.07 -15.17 23.67
C THR A 520 3.68 -15.39 24.25
N ALA A 521 2.68 -15.41 23.39
CA ALA A 521 1.30 -15.66 23.79
C ALA A 521 0.76 -16.88 23.05
N GLN A 522 0.02 -17.73 23.73
CA GLN A 522 -0.67 -18.84 23.10
C GLN A 522 -1.94 -18.30 22.44
N LYS A 523 -2.26 -18.74 21.22
CA LYS A 523 -3.47 -18.27 20.53
C LYS A 523 -4.74 -18.85 21.12
N ILE A 524 -5.75 -18.01 21.13
CA ILE A 524 -7.10 -18.38 21.53
C ILE A 524 -7.88 -18.80 20.26
N ASP A 525 -8.60 -19.90 20.33
CA ASP A 525 -9.49 -20.35 19.27
C ASP A 525 -10.86 -19.65 19.30
N GLY A 526 -11.70 -19.95 18.31
CA GLY A 526 -13.05 -19.39 18.23
C GLY A 526 -14.00 -19.75 19.40
N SER A 527 -13.60 -20.68 20.26
CA SER A 527 -14.33 -21.07 21.49
C SER A 527 -13.81 -20.36 22.74
N GLY A 528 -12.81 -19.49 22.61
CA GLY A 528 -12.20 -18.77 23.72
C GLY A 528 -11.16 -19.59 24.50
N ARG A 529 -10.70 -20.73 23.96
CA ARG A 529 -9.70 -21.59 24.60
C ARG A 529 -8.34 -21.45 23.95
N TYR A 530 -7.27 -21.58 24.74
CA TYR A 530 -5.90 -21.60 24.24
C TYR A 530 -5.65 -22.85 23.40
N THR A 531 -5.12 -22.66 22.19
CA THR A 531 -4.83 -23.73 21.24
C THR A 531 -3.39 -24.23 21.46
N PRO A 532 -3.18 -25.49 21.87
CA PRO A 532 -1.84 -26.04 22.03
C PRO A 532 -1.00 -25.97 20.76
N GLY A 533 0.25 -25.57 20.87
CA GLY A 533 1.19 -25.51 19.73
C GLY A 533 1.04 -24.28 18.83
N LYS A 534 0.05 -23.40 19.07
CA LYS A 534 -0.12 -22.16 18.33
C LYS A 534 0.25 -20.96 19.18
N TYR A 535 1.30 -20.27 18.78
CA TYR A 535 1.85 -19.13 19.52
C TYR A 535 1.96 -17.90 18.64
N VAL A 536 1.91 -16.73 19.29
CA VAL A 536 2.27 -15.44 18.69
C VAL A 536 3.55 -14.97 19.39
N SER A 537 4.57 -14.73 18.59
CA SER A 537 5.90 -14.34 19.07
C SER A 537 6.11 -12.85 18.89
N TRP A 538 6.49 -12.15 19.96
CA TRP A 538 6.64 -10.71 19.98
C TRP A 538 8.04 -10.29 20.40
N PHE A 539 8.54 -9.23 19.80
CA PHE A 539 9.58 -8.39 20.37
C PHE A 539 9.22 -6.92 20.15
N ALA A 540 9.18 -6.16 21.25
CA ALA A 540 8.96 -4.72 21.24
C ALA A 540 10.18 -4.04 21.83
N GLY A 541 10.87 -3.19 21.06
CA GLY A 541 12.12 -2.56 21.47
C GLY A 541 12.29 -1.15 20.93
N PHE A 542 13.23 -0.44 21.54
CA PHE A 542 13.67 0.91 21.12
C PHE A 542 15.19 1.02 21.18
N VAL A 543 15.73 1.89 20.37
CA VAL A 543 17.18 2.07 20.20
C VAL A 543 17.54 3.49 19.75
N PRO A 544 18.62 4.11 20.25
CA PRO A 544 19.39 3.74 21.47
C PRO A 544 18.53 3.74 22.75
N ALA A 545 18.97 3.09 23.83
CA ALA A 545 18.12 2.96 25.02
C ALA A 545 17.94 4.29 25.79
N ASP A 546 18.98 5.10 25.89
CA ASP A 546 18.92 6.36 26.65
C ASP A 546 18.24 7.50 25.88
N HIS A 547 18.52 7.61 24.58
CA HIS A 547 17.95 8.61 23.69
C HIS A 547 17.32 7.94 22.46
N PRO A 548 16.14 7.32 22.63
CA PRO A 548 15.55 6.52 21.55
C PRO A 548 15.27 7.33 20.29
N ALA A 549 15.87 6.91 19.18
CA ALA A 549 15.62 7.44 17.84
C ALA A 549 14.55 6.63 17.11
N LEU A 550 14.42 5.33 17.47
CA LEU A 550 13.60 4.38 16.77
C LEU A 550 12.93 3.39 17.73
N VAL A 551 11.65 3.13 17.52
CA VAL A 551 10.88 2.05 18.13
C VAL A 551 10.55 1.05 17.04
N ILE A 552 10.78 -0.25 17.29
CA ILE A 552 10.41 -1.33 16.38
C ILE A 552 9.65 -2.39 17.17
N VAL A 553 8.50 -2.79 16.64
CA VAL A 553 7.72 -3.93 17.13
C VAL A 553 7.63 -4.98 16.04
N VAL A 554 8.03 -6.19 16.40
CA VAL A 554 7.98 -7.37 15.53
C VAL A 554 6.96 -8.34 16.10
N MET A 555 6.04 -8.82 15.28
CA MET A 555 5.09 -9.88 15.60
C MET A 555 5.19 -10.99 14.54
N VAL A 556 5.23 -12.24 15.01
CA VAL A 556 5.21 -13.43 14.15
C VAL A 556 4.10 -14.37 14.65
N ASP A 557 3.13 -14.61 13.79
CA ASP A 557 1.91 -15.39 14.07
C ASP A 557 2.12 -16.86 13.69
N GLU A 558 1.98 -17.76 14.64
CA GLU A 558 2.13 -19.21 14.47
C GLU A 558 3.45 -19.63 13.76
N PRO A 559 4.65 -19.21 14.26
CA PRO A 559 5.88 -19.71 13.69
C PRO A 559 5.94 -21.24 13.82
N LYS A 560 6.35 -21.92 12.75
CA LYS A 560 6.51 -23.37 12.74
C LYS A 560 7.90 -23.79 13.20
N GLY A 561 7.99 -25.00 13.73
CA GLY A 561 9.25 -25.56 14.22
C GLY A 561 9.43 -25.44 15.75
N PRO A 562 10.60 -25.86 16.26
CA PRO A 562 10.85 -25.95 17.69
C PRO A 562 11.08 -24.60 18.39
N ARG A 563 11.38 -23.54 17.63
CA ARG A 563 11.64 -22.20 18.15
C ARG A 563 10.41 -21.33 17.91
N PHE A 564 9.71 -20.99 18.97
CA PHE A 564 8.48 -20.17 18.93
C PHE A 564 8.49 -19.02 19.94
N HIS A 565 9.51 -18.92 20.80
CA HIS A 565 9.58 -17.81 21.73
C HIS A 565 9.98 -16.49 21.02
N GLY A 566 9.43 -15.38 21.50
CA GLY A 566 9.72 -14.06 20.92
C GLY A 566 11.23 -13.71 20.93
N GLY A 567 11.99 -14.21 21.93
CA GLY A 567 13.43 -14.06 21.96
C GLY A 567 14.18 -14.81 20.85
N ASP A 568 13.62 -15.92 20.35
CA ASP A 568 14.25 -16.75 19.33
C ASP A 568 13.82 -16.39 17.92
N VAL A 569 12.60 -15.84 17.74
CA VAL A 569 11.99 -15.57 16.43
C VAL A 569 11.92 -14.08 16.14
N ALA A 570 11.39 -13.26 17.05
CA ALA A 570 11.13 -11.86 16.80
C ALA A 570 12.32 -10.93 17.14
N ALA A 571 13.06 -11.23 18.23
CA ALA A 571 14.21 -10.41 18.63
C ALA A 571 15.34 -10.36 17.59
N PRO A 572 15.72 -11.47 16.91
CA PRO A 572 16.70 -11.40 15.82
C PRO A 572 16.25 -10.52 14.64
N VAL A 573 14.95 -10.48 14.34
CA VAL A 573 14.39 -9.61 13.28
C VAL A 573 14.57 -8.16 13.67
N PHE A 574 14.24 -7.81 14.92
CA PHE A 574 14.49 -6.46 15.44
C PHE A 574 15.94 -6.04 15.19
N ALA A 575 16.91 -6.89 15.55
CA ALA A 575 18.33 -6.57 15.39
C ALA A 575 18.72 -6.36 13.92
N ARG A 576 18.28 -7.24 13.02
CA ARG A 576 18.57 -7.13 11.58
C ARG A 576 17.89 -5.91 10.91
N VAL A 577 16.75 -5.46 11.43
CA VAL A 577 16.10 -4.22 10.98
C VAL A 577 16.77 -3.00 11.59
N ALA A 578 17.00 -3.00 12.91
CA ALA A 578 17.43 -1.81 13.63
C ALA A 578 18.80 -1.30 13.21
N LEU A 579 19.79 -2.20 13.07
CA LEU A 579 21.17 -1.79 12.77
C LEU A 579 21.30 -1.04 11.43
N PRO A 580 20.86 -1.56 10.27
CA PRO A 580 20.96 -0.83 9.02
C PRO A 580 20.09 0.43 8.99
N VAL A 581 18.96 0.44 9.70
CA VAL A 581 18.10 1.63 9.79
C VAL A 581 18.76 2.74 10.58
N LEU A 582 19.42 2.44 11.72
CA LEU A 582 20.19 3.44 12.48
C LEU A 582 21.35 4.03 11.68
N GLN A 583 22.08 3.17 10.96
CA GLN A 583 23.15 3.59 10.06
C GLN A 583 22.61 4.52 8.95
N TYR A 584 21.50 4.14 8.33
CA TYR A 584 20.84 4.96 7.31
C TYR A 584 20.35 6.31 7.84
N LEU A 585 19.81 6.33 9.07
CA LEU A 585 19.36 7.55 9.74
C LEU A 585 20.51 8.42 10.30
N GLY A 586 21.75 7.93 10.21
CA GLY A 586 22.93 8.65 10.74
C GLY A 586 22.95 8.75 12.26
N VAL A 587 22.29 7.81 12.97
CA VAL A 587 22.29 7.78 14.43
C VAL A 587 23.66 7.31 14.92
N PRO A 588 24.40 8.10 15.71
CA PRO A 588 25.70 7.70 16.20
C PRO A 588 25.58 6.56 17.24
N PRO A 589 26.57 5.63 17.29
CA PRO A 589 26.67 4.66 18.36
C PRO A 589 26.73 5.33 19.74
N ASP A 590 26.07 4.75 20.74
CA ASP A 590 26.02 5.24 22.13
C ASP A 590 26.85 4.38 23.10
N ARG A 591 27.59 3.37 22.57
CA ARG A 591 28.58 2.60 23.31
C ARG A 591 29.96 2.83 22.71
N GLU A 592 30.91 3.23 23.54
CA GLU A 592 32.33 3.22 23.19
C GLU A 592 32.85 1.78 23.16
N GLY A 593 33.51 1.41 22.10
CA GLY A 593 34.21 0.15 21.96
C GLY A 593 33.49 -0.90 21.11
N SER A 594 34.17 -1.22 20.02
CA SER A 594 33.90 -2.35 19.11
C SER A 594 33.06 -2.06 17.88
N LEU A 595 33.56 -1.18 17.03
CA LEU A 595 33.46 -1.46 15.58
C LEU A 595 34.50 -2.56 15.27
N VAL A 596 34.29 -3.77 15.79
CA VAL A 596 34.89 -4.95 15.19
C VAL A 596 34.08 -5.17 13.91
N PHE A 597 34.60 -4.67 12.81
CA PHE A 597 34.24 -5.18 11.49
C PHE A 597 34.56 -6.66 11.52
N ASP A 598 33.53 -7.49 11.63
CA ASP A 598 33.70 -8.93 11.49
C ASP A 598 34.14 -9.19 10.05
N ARG A 599 35.44 -9.41 9.85
CA ARG A 599 36.05 -9.77 8.58
C ARG A 599 35.49 -11.06 7.99
N SER A 600 34.72 -11.84 8.76
CA SER A 600 34.12 -13.08 8.29
C SER A 600 33.05 -12.91 7.22
N VAL A 601 32.49 -11.69 7.04
CA VAL A 601 31.55 -11.39 5.94
C VAL A 601 32.28 -11.07 4.63
N GLN A 602 33.52 -10.64 4.69
CA GLN A 602 34.33 -10.39 3.48
C GLN A 602 34.87 -11.67 2.85
N ASP A 603 35.07 -12.72 3.64
CA ASP A 603 35.56 -14.02 3.15
C ASP A 603 34.46 -14.88 2.49
N SER A 604 33.18 -14.49 2.62
CA SER A 604 32.05 -15.15 1.96
C SER A 604 31.68 -14.58 0.59
N LEU A 605 32.30 -13.48 0.18
CA LEU A 605 32.20 -12.94 -1.19
C LEU A 605 33.48 -13.33 -1.95
N GLY A 606 33.42 -14.50 -2.55
CA GLY A 606 34.52 -15.18 -3.18
C GLY A 606 35.45 -14.31 -4.04
N THR A 607 36.73 -14.34 -3.74
CA THR A 607 37.79 -14.23 -4.73
C THR A 607 38.44 -15.60 -4.89
N ASP A 608 38.14 -16.26 -6.00
CA ASP A 608 38.94 -17.38 -6.49
C ASP A 608 40.39 -16.87 -6.76
N GLY A 609 41.34 -17.48 -6.10
CA GLY A 609 42.72 -17.25 -6.39
C GLY A 609 43.66 -17.62 -5.25
N GLU A 610 44.32 -18.78 -5.42
CA GLU A 610 45.51 -19.30 -4.73
C GLU A 610 45.30 -20.19 -3.48
N ARG A 611 45.51 -21.47 -3.74
CA ARG A 611 45.66 -22.52 -2.71
C ARG A 611 47.09 -22.53 -2.17
N PRO A 612 47.30 -22.58 -0.85
CA PRO A 612 48.60 -23.08 -0.32
C PRO A 612 48.56 -24.61 -0.20
N HIS A 613 49.64 -25.21 -0.67
CA HIS A 613 49.90 -26.65 -0.54
C HIS A 613 50.06 -27.09 0.93
N GLY A 614 49.45 -28.21 1.28
CA GLY A 614 49.94 -29.13 2.29
C GLY A 614 49.28 -29.17 3.64
N ALA A 615 48.16 -29.93 3.78
CA ALA A 615 47.87 -30.68 4.98
C ALA A 615 46.92 -31.84 4.62
N ALA A 616 47.31 -33.07 5.01
CA ALA A 616 46.62 -34.30 4.70
C ALA A 616 45.30 -34.45 5.48
N LEU A 617 44.21 -34.81 4.77
CA LEU A 617 42.91 -35.18 5.35
C LEU A 617 42.85 -36.68 5.67
N PRO A 618 42.19 -37.11 6.78
CA PRO A 618 42.00 -38.53 7.07
C PRO A 618 40.92 -39.16 6.20
N ALA A 619 41.14 -40.40 5.80
CA ALA A 619 40.36 -41.21 4.90
C ALA A 619 38.91 -41.49 5.44
N VAL A 620 37.91 -41.14 4.64
CA VAL A 620 36.52 -41.57 4.84
C VAL A 620 36.25 -42.83 4.04
N ARG A 621 35.82 -43.90 4.72
CA ARG A 621 35.44 -45.19 4.14
C ARG A 621 34.21 -45.04 3.24
N ARG A 622 34.34 -45.56 2.02
CA ARG A 622 33.24 -45.69 1.06
C ARG A 622 32.35 -46.86 1.47
N GLY A 623 31.08 -46.57 1.74
CA GLY A 623 29.99 -47.55 1.79
C GLY A 623 29.38 -47.81 0.43
N ARG A 624 29.09 -49.11 0.16
CA ARG A 624 28.52 -49.62 -1.11
C ARG A 624 27.09 -49.09 -1.37
N PRO A 625 26.69 -48.95 -2.64
CA PRO A 625 25.34 -48.52 -2.98
C PRO A 625 24.35 -49.71 -2.92
N ALA A 626 23.18 -49.43 -2.32
CA ALA A 626 22.02 -50.33 -2.32
C ALA A 626 21.19 -50.08 -3.59
N THR A 627 20.86 -51.21 -4.27
CA THR A 627 20.00 -51.27 -5.43
C THR A 627 18.54 -51.07 -5.06
N LEU A 628 17.86 -50.12 -5.72
CA LEU A 628 16.42 -49.95 -5.66
C LEU A 628 15.80 -50.25 -7.02
N SER A 629 14.83 -51.18 -6.99
CA SER A 629 14.07 -51.74 -8.09
C SER A 629 13.15 -50.69 -8.75
N ARG A 630 13.04 -50.83 -10.08
CA ARG A 630 12.10 -50.10 -10.96
C ARG A 630 10.64 -50.49 -10.71
N ARG A 631 9.77 -49.48 -10.79
CA ARG A 631 8.38 -49.65 -11.28
C ARG A 631 8.10 -48.57 -12.34
N PRO A 632 7.31 -48.91 -13.37
CA PRO A 632 7.20 -48.14 -14.62
C PRO A 632 5.95 -47.26 -14.69
N GLY A 633 6.03 -46.19 -15.48
CA GLY A 633 4.92 -45.53 -16.13
C GLY A 633 4.64 -44.10 -15.80
N MET A 634 5.21 -43.15 -16.60
CA MET A 634 4.53 -41.98 -17.15
C MET A 634 5.47 -41.21 -18.09
N PRO A 635 4.97 -40.51 -19.10
CA PRO A 635 5.73 -40.18 -20.29
C PRO A 635 6.53 -38.86 -20.16
N ARG A 636 7.60 -38.81 -20.92
CA ARG A 636 8.46 -37.65 -21.14
C ARG A 636 7.76 -36.62 -22.00
N SER A 637 7.97 -35.35 -21.69
CA SER A 637 8.01 -34.29 -22.66
C SER A 637 9.30 -33.49 -22.47
N ASP A 638 10.23 -33.70 -23.40
CA ASP A 638 11.43 -32.90 -23.59
C ASP A 638 11.01 -31.58 -24.26
N THR A 639 11.54 -30.47 -23.85
CA THR A 639 12.28 -29.53 -24.72
C THR A 639 12.71 -28.30 -23.90
N VAL A 640 13.98 -28.28 -23.54
CA VAL A 640 14.67 -27.06 -23.10
C VAL A 640 15.37 -26.52 -24.32
N VAL A 641 14.97 -25.36 -24.81
CA VAL A 641 15.70 -24.61 -25.83
C VAL A 641 16.52 -23.52 -25.12
N ALA A 642 17.83 -23.70 -25.15
CA ALA A 642 18.79 -22.66 -24.79
C ALA A 642 18.87 -21.65 -25.94
N ALA A 643 18.54 -20.38 -25.68
CA ALA A 643 18.77 -19.28 -26.60
C ALA A 643 20.06 -18.55 -26.19
N SER A 644 21.05 -18.65 -27.08
CA SER A 644 22.32 -17.94 -27.06
C SER A 644 22.14 -16.45 -27.32
N LEU A 645 22.83 -15.61 -26.55
CA LEU A 645 22.99 -14.18 -26.78
C LEU A 645 23.86 -13.93 -28.00
N GLY A 646 23.29 -13.38 -29.05
CA GLY A 646 24.00 -12.85 -30.21
C GLY A 646 24.36 -11.38 -30.01
N SER A 647 25.60 -11.05 -30.30
CA SER A 647 26.21 -9.73 -30.39
C SER A 647 25.54 -8.87 -31.47
N LEU A 648 25.16 -7.61 -31.16
CA LEU A 648 24.73 -6.62 -32.14
C LEU A 648 25.85 -5.61 -32.40
N ASP A 649 26.21 -5.53 -33.67
CA ASP A 649 27.14 -4.60 -34.29
C ASP A 649 26.46 -3.23 -34.54
N PRO A 650 27.05 -2.07 -34.23
CA PRO A 650 26.48 -0.77 -34.49
C PRO A 650 27.10 -0.12 -35.74
N SER A 651 26.46 -0.27 -36.87
CA SER A 651 26.72 0.61 -38.01
C SER A 651 25.45 0.80 -38.87
N SER A 652 25.15 2.06 -39.08
CA SER A 652 24.35 2.70 -40.15
C SER A 652 23.04 3.39 -39.76
N GLY A 653 23.00 4.70 -40.06
CA GLY A 653 21.81 5.37 -40.51
C GLY A 653 21.51 6.79 -40.03
N LEU A 654 22.20 7.73 -40.65
CA LEU A 654 21.87 9.17 -40.74
C LEU A 654 20.38 9.56 -40.59
N LEU A 655 20.08 10.60 -39.76
CA LEU A 655 19.02 11.55 -40.03
C LEU A 655 19.42 12.98 -39.61
N ARG A 656 19.08 13.92 -40.49
CA ARG A 656 19.48 15.33 -40.58
C ARG A 656 18.94 16.20 -39.44
N ARG A 657 19.77 17.16 -39.04
CA ARG A 657 19.46 18.26 -38.12
C ARG A 657 18.75 19.41 -38.89
N GLY A 658 17.77 20.05 -38.22
CA GLY A 658 17.35 21.43 -38.43
C GLY A 658 17.79 22.30 -37.24
N PRO A 659 17.94 23.62 -37.40
CA PRO A 659 18.79 24.45 -36.55
C PRO A 659 18.11 24.88 -35.23
N ALA A 660 18.92 24.99 -34.18
CA ALA A 660 18.58 25.55 -32.89
C ALA A 660 19.00 27.04 -32.79
N PRO A 661 18.36 27.83 -31.92
CA PRO A 661 18.82 29.19 -31.67
C PRO A 661 19.91 29.25 -30.61
N GLU A 662 20.78 30.24 -30.77
CA GLU A 662 21.92 30.57 -29.90
C GLU A 662 21.52 30.90 -28.46
N ALA A 663 22.28 30.38 -27.52
CA ALA A 663 22.36 30.89 -26.16
C ALA A 663 23.82 30.96 -25.69
N ALA A 664 24.14 32.06 -25.07
CA ALA A 664 25.44 32.55 -24.73
C ALA A 664 26.21 31.69 -23.69
N GLY A 665 27.51 31.58 -23.90
CA GLY A 665 28.60 31.56 -22.91
C GLY A 665 28.61 30.44 -21.88
N ALA A 666 29.19 29.27 -22.22
CA ALA A 666 29.71 28.33 -21.24
C ALA A 666 31.26 28.33 -21.28
N PRO A 667 31.96 28.27 -20.12
CA PRO A 667 33.41 28.12 -20.14
C PRO A 667 33.79 26.70 -20.58
N GLN A 668 34.83 26.64 -21.39
CA GLN A 668 35.40 25.46 -21.98
C GLN A 668 35.81 24.45 -20.90
N ALA A 669 35.25 23.24 -20.97
CA ALA A 669 35.81 22.09 -20.29
C ALA A 669 37.06 21.63 -21.03
N ALA A 670 38.24 21.76 -20.40
CA ALA A 670 39.46 21.15 -20.85
C ALA A 670 39.33 19.63 -20.73
N GLY A 671 39.23 18.94 -21.85
CA GLY A 671 39.39 17.49 -21.93
C GLY A 671 40.81 17.08 -21.65
N ALA A 672 41.03 16.36 -20.55
CA ALA A 672 42.19 15.54 -20.34
C ALA A 672 41.71 14.18 -19.86
N GLY A 673 41.65 13.19 -20.75
CA GLY A 673 41.62 11.78 -20.37
C GLY A 673 42.90 11.50 -19.58
N ALA A 674 42.77 11.31 -18.26
CA ALA A 674 43.87 10.94 -17.40
C ALA A 674 44.20 9.48 -17.67
N GLU A 675 45.33 9.24 -18.37
CA GLU A 675 45.90 7.90 -18.54
C GLU A 675 46.36 7.36 -17.17
N ALA A 676 45.87 6.18 -16.80
CA ALA A 676 46.32 5.48 -15.61
C ALA A 676 47.81 5.15 -15.74
N ARG A 677 48.61 5.36 -14.70
CA ARG A 677 50.02 4.95 -14.66
C ARG A 677 50.15 3.43 -14.60
N ALA A 678 51.32 2.93 -14.88
CA ALA A 678 51.62 1.51 -14.88
C ALA A 678 51.41 0.77 -13.55
N ASP A 679 51.21 1.52 -12.44
CA ASP A 679 50.89 1.03 -11.09
C ASP A 679 49.36 1.05 -10.78
N GLY A 680 48.52 1.39 -11.76
CA GLY A 680 47.06 1.47 -11.63
C GLY A 680 46.54 2.67 -10.83
N SER A 681 47.39 3.67 -10.50
CA SER A 681 46.98 4.89 -9.83
C SER A 681 46.44 5.91 -10.85
N LEU A 682 45.43 6.68 -10.40
CA LEU A 682 44.75 7.75 -11.15
C LEU A 682 44.92 9.08 -10.43
N PRO A 683 45.10 10.21 -11.12
CA PRO A 683 45.13 11.50 -10.46
C PRO A 683 43.74 11.90 -9.98
N MET A 684 43.65 12.39 -8.75
CA MET A 684 42.42 12.88 -8.17
C MET A 684 41.92 14.12 -8.92
N PRO A 685 40.72 14.14 -9.49
CA PRO A 685 40.19 15.32 -10.18
C PRO A 685 39.97 16.49 -9.22
N ASP A 686 40.05 17.71 -9.73
CA ASP A 686 39.65 18.91 -8.97
C ASP A 686 38.13 19.02 -8.93
N LEU A 687 37.57 18.93 -7.72
CA LEU A 687 36.13 18.99 -7.46
C LEU A 687 35.72 20.33 -6.87
N GLY A 688 36.64 21.25 -6.63
CA GLY A 688 36.39 22.53 -5.95
C GLY A 688 35.25 23.34 -6.60
N GLY A 689 34.29 23.76 -5.82
CA GLY A 689 33.13 24.55 -6.27
C GLY A 689 32.05 23.76 -7.05
N MET A 690 32.25 22.46 -7.31
CA MET A 690 31.25 21.60 -7.99
C MET A 690 30.05 21.31 -7.09
N SER A 691 28.88 21.18 -7.70
CA SER A 691 27.71 20.63 -7.00
C SER A 691 27.91 19.14 -6.74
N LEU A 692 27.15 18.56 -5.79
CA LEU A 692 27.19 17.13 -5.47
C LEU A 692 27.05 16.25 -6.71
N ARG A 693 26.15 16.63 -7.61
CA ARG A 693 25.91 15.89 -8.87
C ARG A 693 27.14 15.95 -9.78
N GLN A 694 27.68 17.12 -10.03
CA GLN A 694 28.88 17.29 -10.87
C GLN A 694 30.09 16.57 -10.30
N ALA A 695 30.34 16.69 -8.98
CA ALA A 695 31.43 15.96 -8.32
C ALA A 695 31.27 14.45 -8.41
N SER A 696 30.03 13.94 -8.23
CA SER A 696 29.73 12.52 -8.38
C SER A 696 29.95 12.00 -9.80
N GLU A 697 29.51 12.74 -10.82
CA GLU A 697 29.71 12.40 -12.23
C GLU A 697 31.19 12.41 -12.61
N THR A 698 31.97 13.38 -12.11
CA THR A 698 33.41 13.51 -12.37
C THR A 698 34.20 12.37 -11.70
N LEU A 699 33.88 12.01 -10.46
CA LEU A 699 34.50 10.89 -9.75
C LEU A 699 34.16 9.55 -10.40
N ALA A 700 32.91 9.35 -10.82
CA ALA A 700 32.48 8.13 -11.49
C ALA A 700 33.19 7.96 -12.85
N ALA A 701 33.38 9.06 -13.61
CA ALA A 701 34.13 9.04 -14.87
C ALA A 701 35.62 8.72 -14.67
N ALA A 702 36.16 9.10 -13.51
CA ALA A 702 37.54 8.79 -13.12
C ALA A 702 37.68 7.40 -12.44
N GLY A 703 36.59 6.64 -12.20
CA GLY A 703 36.63 5.36 -11.50
C GLY A 703 36.96 5.45 -10.01
N ILE A 704 36.77 6.61 -9.38
CA ILE A 704 37.13 6.89 -7.97
C ILE A 704 35.85 6.93 -7.13
N VAL A 705 35.83 6.18 -6.02
CA VAL A 705 34.69 6.16 -5.08
C VAL A 705 35.07 6.93 -3.80
N CYS A 706 34.43 8.07 -3.55
CA CYS A 706 34.65 8.89 -2.37
C CYS A 706 33.45 8.85 -1.42
N THR A 707 33.73 9.02 -0.12
CA THR A 707 32.72 9.25 0.92
C THR A 707 32.41 10.74 1.01
N THR A 708 31.12 11.10 1.02
CA THR A 708 30.68 12.48 1.22
C THR A 708 30.57 12.80 2.71
N LEU A 709 31.29 13.83 3.18
CA LEU A 709 31.25 14.31 4.55
C LEU A 709 30.62 15.70 4.56
N ARG A 710 29.41 15.82 5.17
CA ARG A 710 28.54 16.99 5.31
C ARG A 710 27.77 17.37 4.03
N SER A 711 26.57 17.89 4.25
CA SER A 711 25.67 18.43 3.21
C SER A 711 25.92 19.92 3.01
N GLY A 712 26.28 20.31 1.79
CA GLY A 712 26.41 21.69 1.33
C GLY A 712 26.04 21.81 -0.14
N ALA A 713 25.90 23.04 -0.65
CA ALA A 713 25.52 23.24 -2.06
C ALA A 713 26.67 22.99 -3.04
N ARG A 714 27.91 23.17 -2.60
CA ARG A 714 29.11 23.03 -3.43
C ARG A 714 30.29 22.47 -2.63
N VAL A 715 31.20 21.78 -3.32
CA VAL A 715 32.42 21.23 -2.72
C VAL A 715 33.31 22.36 -2.20
N THR A 716 33.63 22.32 -0.90
CA THR A 716 34.48 23.29 -0.21
C THR A 716 35.88 22.72 0.05
N ARG A 717 36.00 21.40 0.21
CA ARG A 717 37.28 20.72 0.44
C ARG A 717 37.19 19.28 -0.05
N GLN A 718 38.30 18.74 -0.52
CA GLN A 718 38.44 17.32 -0.88
C GLN A 718 39.73 16.74 -0.27
N GLU A 719 39.71 15.46 0.04
CA GLU A 719 40.87 14.65 0.44
C GLU A 719 40.84 13.33 -0.30
N PRO A 720 41.88 12.96 -1.03
CA PRO A 720 43.13 13.70 -1.25
C PRO A 720 43.01 14.97 -2.10
N ASP A 721 44.02 15.83 -2.03
CA ASP A 721 44.07 17.08 -2.80
C ASP A 721 44.00 16.82 -4.32
N PRO A 722 43.56 17.82 -5.13
CA PRO A 722 43.55 17.68 -6.60
C PRO A 722 44.91 17.31 -7.16
N GLY A 723 44.96 16.33 -8.07
CA GLY A 723 46.20 15.84 -8.68
C GLY A 723 46.97 14.79 -7.87
N ALA A 724 46.58 14.53 -6.61
CA ALA A 724 47.17 13.43 -5.83
C ALA A 724 46.87 12.07 -6.47
N GLN A 725 47.86 11.16 -6.47
CA GLN A 725 47.66 9.84 -7.03
C GLN A 725 46.83 8.94 -6.13
N VAL A 726 45.73 8.44 -6.65
CA VAL A 726 44.75 7.63 -5.90
C VAL A 726 44.63 6.26 -6.57
N ARG A 727 44.73 5.20 -5.80
CA ARG A 727 44.43 3.85 -6.27
C ARG A 727 42.90 3.61 -6.24
N PRO A 728 42.35 2.83 -7.21
CA PRO A 728 40.97 2.41 -7.15
C PRO A 728 40.64 1.76 -5.79
N GLY A 729 39.63 2.30 -5.08
CA GLY A 729 39.23 1.82 -3.75
C GLY A 729 39.99 2.44 -2.59
N ALA A 730 40.93 3.36 -2.79
CA ALA A 730 41.55 4.13 -1.70
C ALA A 730 40.50 5.07 -1.04
N PRO A 731 40.56 5.28 0.29
CA PRO A 731 39.65 6.18 0.96
C PRO A 731 39.85 7.60 0.47
N CYS A 732 38.76 8.22 0.01
CA CYS A 732 38.72 9.65 -0.29
C CYS A 732 37.46 10.29 0.33
N ALA A 733 37.55 11.58 0.62
CA ALA A 733 36.44 12.33 1.23
C ALA A 733 36.22 13.65 0.48
N VAL A 734 34.97 14.02 0.29
CA VAL A 734 34.54 15.28 -0.31
C VAL A 734 33.64 16.00 0.66
N MET A 735 33.98 17.24 1.00
CA MET A 735 33.21 18.11 1.91
C MET A 735 32.46 19.15 1.09
N PHE A 736 31.18 19.26 1.37
CA PHE A 736 30.27 20.22 0.75
C PHE A 736 29.94 21.36 1.68
#